data_e0bacdb5227a0a936c6f62ce85b91fab
#
_entry.id   e0bacdb5227a0a936c6f62ce85b91fab
#
_cell.length_a   1.000
_cell.length_b   1.000
_cell.length_c   1.000
_cell.angle_alpha   90.00
_cell.angle_beta   90.00
_cell.angle_gamma   90.00
#
_symmetry.space_group_name_H-M   'P 1'
#
loop_
_entity.id
_entity.type
_entity.pdbx_description
1 polymer ?
#
loop_
_entity_poly.entity_id
_entity_poly.type
_entity_poly.pdbx_seq_one_letter_code
_entity_poly.pdbx_strand_id
1 'polypeptide(L)'
;MALSLAVPVFAAESGDSLNFINDISPILTKAGCNSGGCHAKAGMGQRGFRLSLLSFEPQEDYEHIVKEGKGRRVFPGAPEQSLLLLKAANIVPHGGGKKLDPSSEGYKTLVKWISQGMPYAKDTDAKLVSIDVQPKRGLMKFKSEQQLKVTAHFSNGTTRDVTHAALYEPNDKNMAEASEEGLVNIHDLPGNVAIMVRYQGLVSVYSASIPLGAPVENLPPKKNFIDELVFANLKQIGVPPSPVCDDTTFLRRVSLDIAGRLPTVEDTRTFLASKEPDKRDKLIETLLASGDYADYFAGKWAPLLHNKRDAANDITANFGFHSWVRDNILANTPYDQMARQLLAATGSIATNPAVAWYKRVKEPTAQVEDVAQLFLGVRMNCAQCHHHPFERWSQKDYYSFSAFFTQVGRKPTMTAGEDVIFHKRGIAQAENKKTKQPVKPAALGAPTLEIPPDEDPRLHLADWLSDKTNPFFAKSLVNRYWKHFFRRGLIEPEDDIRDTNPPTNPELLDALANHFIKSGYDLKAVVRVITQSNTYQLSEKPNEHNGVDRQNFSHYYPKHLPAEVLLDAIDQFTEAKTDFADLPPGTRAIALPDNSYNRSSGFLKVFGRPEGASVCECERVQSSSLAQSLHLMNAADIKAKLATNNGRADRLAKATSPESEKIRELYLAAFSREPRAEELQVIEGHLTKPRVDAKGQPLAPAVAKRQAYEDLAWALINTKEFRFNH
;
A
#
# COMPACT_ATOMS: atom_id res chain seq x y z
N MET A 1 -42.08 27.73 -74.93
CA MET A 1 -40.72 27.91 -74.51
C MET A 1 -40.77 28.25 -73.01
N ALA A 2 -40.60 27.25 -72.18
CA ALA A 2 -40.57 27.46 -70.76
C ALA A 2 -39.05 27.30 -70.27
N LEU A 3 -38.48 28.41 -69.79
CA LEU A 3 -37.13 28.39 -69.24
C LEU A 3 -37.21 27.81 -67.85
N SER A 4 -36.58 26.66 -67.69
CA SER A 4 -36.31 26.05 -66.35
C SER A 4 -35.04 26.68 -65.78
N LEU A 5 -35.18 27.49 -64.72
CA LEU A 5 -34.08 27.96 -63.92
C LEU A 5 -33.64 26.87 -62.93
N ALA A 6 -32.53 26.21 -63.25
CA ALA A 6 -31.85 25.33 -62.28
C ALA A 6 -31.13 26.19 -61.22
N VAL A 7 -31.60 26.09 -59.99
CA VAL A 7 -30.89 26.59 -58.79
C VAL A 7 -29.77 25.64 -58.49
N PRO A 8 -28.52 26.06 -58.36
CA PRO A 8 -27.45 25.16 -57.94
C PRO A 8 -27.64 24.83 -56.44
N VAL A 9 -27.92 23.55 -56.16
CA VAL A 9 -27.81 23.00 -54.82
C VAL A 9 -26.31 22.93 -54.53
N PHE A 10 -25.82 23.88 -53.72
CA PHE A 10 -24.53 23.72 -53.11
C PHE A 10 -24.60 22.51 -52.19
N ALA A 11 -23.98 21.42 -52.60
CA ALA A 11 -23.64 20.31 -51.72
C ALA A 11 -22.75 20.89 -50.62
N ALA A 12 -23.26 21.01 -49.42
CA ALA A 12 -22.46 21.31 -48.25
C ALA A 12 -21.41 20.20 -48.17
N GLU A 13 -20.13 20.56 -48.35
CA GLU A 13 -19.03 19.70 -47.95
C GLU A 13 -19.34 19.20 -46.55
N SER A 14 -19.30 17.90 -46.36
CA SER A 14 -19.39 17.23 -45.04
C SER A 14 -18.16 17.57 -44.23
N GLY A 15 -18.01 18.85 -43.86
CA GLY A 15 -16.99 19.33 -43.00
C GLY A 15 -17.25 18.81 -41.59
N ASP A 16 -16.27 18.17 -41.00
CA ASP A 16 -16.21 17.56 -39.68
C ASP A 16 -17.05 18.30 -38.64
N SER A 17 -18.26 17.82 -38.40
CA SER A 17 -19.11 18.32 -37.32
C SER A 17 -18.50 17.89 -36.00
N LEU A 18 -17.94 18.84 -35.28
CA LEU A 18 -17.42 18.60 -33.93
C LEU A 18 -18.54 18.19 -32.98
N ASN A 19 -18.27 17.28 -32.03
CA ASN A 19 -19.21 16.97 -31.00
C ASN A 19 -18.56 17.10 -29.60
N PHE A 20 -19.39 17.31 -28.57
CA PHE A 20 -18.91 17.57 -27.23
C PHE A 20 -18.09 16.41 -26.66
N ILE A 21 -18.52 15.16 -26.87
CA ILE A 21 -17.90 13.99 -26.26
C ILE A 21 -16.50 13.74 -26.82
N ASN A 22 -16.36 13.73 -28.15
CA ASN A 22 -15.12 13.30 -28.80
C ASN A 22 -14.12 14.44 -29.02
N ASP A 23 -14.57 15.69 -29.06
CA ASP A 23 -13.73 16.80 -29.45
C ASP A 23 -13.53 17.84 -28.33
N ILE A 24 -14.54 18.08 -27.49
CA ILE A 24 -14.50 19.15 -26.48
C ILE A 24 -14.12 18.63 -25.09
N SER A 25 -14.75 17.55 -24.66
CA SER A 25 -14.50 16.89 -23.37
C SER A 25 -13.01 16.57 -23.14
N PRO A 26 -12.26 16.02 -24.12
CA PRO A 26 -10.82 15.79 -23.98
C PRO A 26 -10.01 17.08 -23.78
N ILE A 27 -10.37 18.17 -24.46
CA ILE A 27 -9.69 19.47 -24.31
C ILE A 27 -9.88 20.01 -22.90
N LEU A 28 -11.10 19.95 -22.35
CA LEU A 28 -11.38 20.41 -20.98
C LEU A 28 -10.60 19.58 -19.94
N THR A 29 -10.47 18.29 -20.19
CA THR A 29 -9.72 17.38 -19.33
C THR A 29 -8.22 17.66 -19.40
N LYS A 30 -7.68 17.78 -20.61
CA LYS A 30 -6.27 18.10 -20.86
C LYS A 30 -5.86 19.44 -20.22
N ALA A 31 -6.68 20.47 -20.38
CA ALA A 31 -6.46 21.79 -19.79
C ALA A 31 -6.67 21.81 -18.25
N GLY A 32 -7.10 20.68 -17.65
CA GLY A 32 -7.33 20.55 -16.22
C GLY A 32 -8.57 21.31 -15.71
N CYS A 33 -9.47 21.73 -16.59
CA CYS A 33 -10.68 22.49 -16.21
C CYS A 33 -11.57 21.69 -15.25
N ASN A 34 -11.67 20.38 -15.46
CA ASN A 34 -12.47 19.43 -14.68
C ASN A 34 -11.64 18.62 -13.66
N SER A 35 -10.45 19.10 -13.28
CA SER A 35 -9.66 18.52 -12.20
C SER A 35 -10.18 18.93 -10.82
N GLY A 36 -9.79 18.17 -9.77
CA GLY A 36 -10.29 18.33 -8.40
C GLY A 36 -10.08 19.74 -7.80
N GLY A 37 -8.99 20.40 -8.15
CA GLY A 37 -8.67 21.74 -7.67
C GLY A 37 -9.35 22.90 -8.43
N CYS A 38 -9.95 22.61 -9.61
CA CYS A 38 -10.58 23.61 -10.48
C CYS A 38 -12.11 23.51 -10.41
N HIS A 39 -12.74 22.97 -11.44
CA HIS A 39 -14.20 22.95 -11.53
C HIS A 39 -14.83 21.59 -11.29
N ALA A 40 -14.05 20.56 -10.90
CA ALA A 40 -14.62 19.26 -10.60
C ALA A 40 -15.62 19.32 -9.43
N LYS A 41 -16.74 18.62 -9.54
CA LYS A 41 -17.76 18.50 -8.48
C LYS A 41 -17.19 17.96 -7.18
N ALA A 42 -16.25 17.02 -7.24
CA ALA A 42 -15.59 16.46 -6.08
C ALA A 42 -14.93 17.54 -5.19
N GLY A 43 -14.44 18.65 -5.81
CA GLY A 43 -13.94 19.84 -5.13
C GLY A 43 -14.99 20.93 -4.92
N MET A 44 -16.29 20.61 -5.00
CA MET A 44 -17.43 21.53 -4.92
C MET A 44 -17.52 22.56 -6.08
N GLY A 45 -16.64 22.50 -7.07
CA GLY A 45 -16.53 23.44 -8.16
C GLY A 45 -16.09 24.85 -7.70
N GLN A 46 -16.01 25.78 -8.64
CA GLN A 46 -15.67 27.16 -8.34
C GLN A 46 -16.81 28.09 -8.73
N ARG A 47 -17.33 28.85 -7.77
CA ARG A 47 -18.39 29.86 -7.96
C ARG A 47 -19.62 29.34 -8.74
N GLY A 48 -20.04 28.11 -8.45
CA GLY A 48 -21.20 27.47 -9.06
C GLY A 48 -20.95 26.85 -10.43
N PHE A 49 -19.77 26.98 -11.04
CA PHE A 49 -19.42 26.22 -12.22
C PHE A 49 -18.84 24.86 -11.82
N ARG A 50 -19.56 23.78 -12.12
CA ARG A 50 -19.25 22.42 -11.69
C ARG A 50 -19.20 21.51 -12.91
N LEU A 51 -18.10 20.80 -13.05
CA LEU A 51 -17.90 19.80 -14.08
C LEU A 51 -17.73 18.42 -13.42
N SER A 52 -18.04 17.36 -14.13
CA SER A 52 -17.69 16.01 -13.67
C SER A 52 -16.16 15.84 -13.66
N LEU A 53 -15.65 15.05 -12.72
CA LEU A 53 -14.22 14.79 -12.68
C LEU A 53 -13.78 14.08 -13.98
N LEU A 54 -12.78 14.63 -14.68
CA LEU A 54 -12.22 14.07 -15.91
C LEU A 54 -13.27 13.74 -16.99
N SER A 55 -14.37 14.51 -17.04
CA SER A 55 -15.50 14.35 -17.99
C SER A 55 -16.18 12.97 -17.95
N PHE A 56 -16.31 12.34 -16.78
CA PHE A 56 -17.04 11.08 -16.65
C PHE A 56 -18.53 11.19 -16.93
N GLU A 57 -19.08 12.41 -16.86
CA GLU A 57 -20.50 12.71 -17.06
C GLU A 57 -20.65 13.77 -18.14
N PRO A 58 -20.32 13.46 -19.38
CA PRO A 58 -20.26 14.47 -20.45
C PRO A 58 -21.59 15.15 -20.72
N GLN A 59 -22.73 14.48 -20.52
CA GLN A 59 -24.05 15.08 -20.65
C GLN A 59 -24.24 16.20 -19.62
N GLU A 60 -23.86 15.96 -18.39
CA GLU A 60 -23.98 16.91 -17.31
C GLU A 60 -23.01 18.09 -17.50
N ASP A 61 -21.77 17.81 -17.92
CA ASP A 61 -20.78 18.85 -18.25
C ASP A 61 -21.26 19.75 -19.36
N TYR A 62 -21.87 19.17 -20.40
CA TYR A 62 -22.49 19.92 -21.49
C TYR A 62 -23.60 20.85 -20.96
N GLU A 63 -24.49 20.34 -20.13
CA GLU A 63 -25.58 21.15 -19.55
C GLU A 63 -25.06 22.29 -18.69
N HIS A 64 -24.04 22.04 -17.88
CA HIS A 64 -23.41 23.10 -17.10
C HIS A 64 -22.70 24.16 -17.97
N ILE A 65 -22.10 23.75 -19.09
CA ILE A 65 -21.41 24.70 -19.98
C ILE A 65 -22.41 25.49 -20.83
N VAL A 66 -23.35 24.79 -21.47
CA VAL A 66 -24.19 25.37 -22.53
C VAL A 66 -25.51 25.94 -22.00
N LYS A 67 -26.18 25.23 -21.06
CA LYS A 67 -27.56 25.57 -20.65
C LYS A 67 -27.63 26.33 -19.31
N GLU A 68 -26.78 25.99 -18.37
CA GLU A 68 -26.81 26.59 -17.05
C GLU A 68 -26.46 28.10 -17.09
N GLY A 69 -27.06 28.89 -16.22
CA GLY A 69 -26.83 30.33 -16.14
C GLY A 69 -27.32 31.08 -17.37
N LYS A 70 -28.36 30.57 -18.06
CA LYS A 70 -28.94 31.19 -19.28
C LYS A 70 -27.92 31.37 -20.43
N GLY A 71 -27.03 30.39 -20.60
CA GLY A 71 -26.00 30.44 -21.64
C GLY A 71 -24.88 31.43 -21.41
N ARG A 72 -24.71 31.94 -20.19
CA ARG A 72 -23.70 32.94 -19.86
C ARG A 72 -22.26 32.55 -20.24
N ARG A 73 -21.96 31.26 -20.25
CA ARG A 73 -20.58 30.75 -20.41
C ARG A 73 -20.13 30.71 -21.87
N VAL A 74 -21.07 30.56 -22.80
CA VAL A 74 -20.83 30.47 -24.24
C VAL A 74 -21.66 31.47 -25.00
N PHE A 75 -21.07 32.06 -26.06
CA PHE A 75 -21.72 33.10 -26.87
C PHE A 75 -21.55 32.79 -28.38
N PRO A 76 -22.50 32.11 -29.00
CA PRO A 76 -22.39 31.69 -30.43
C PRO A 76 -22.24 32.86 -31.40
N GLY A 77 -22.82 34.02 -31.10
CA GLY A 77 -22.75 35.21 -31.96
C GLY A 77 -21.36 35.85 -32.04
N ALA A 78 -20.52 35.58 -31.05
CA ALA A 78 -19.11 35.98 -31.05
C ALA A 78 -18.34 34.95 -30.20
N PRO A 79 -17.98 33.78 -30.74
CA PRO A 79 -17.43 32.63 -30.00
C PRO A 79 -16.25 33.00 -29.13
N GLU A 80 -15.32 33.82 -29.61
CA GLU A 80 -14.12 34.25 -28.87
C GLU A 80 -14.43 35.12 -27.65
N GLN A 81 -15.62 35.73 -27.61
CA GLN A 81 -16.10 36.52 -26.46
C GLN A 81 -16.81 35.65 -25.42
N SER A 82 -16.87 34.35 -25.60
CA SER A 82 -17.42 33.41 -24.63
C SER A 82 -16.65 33.47 -23.32
N LEU A 83 -17.35 33.59 -22.20
CA LEU A 83 -16.73 33.67 -20.88
C LEU A 83 -15.85 32.45 -20.58
N LEU A 84 -16.24 31.28 -21.11
CA LEU A 84 -15.45 30.05 -21.04
C LEU A 84 -14.04 30.26 -21.63
N LEU A 85 -13.96 30.82 -22.84
CA LEU A 85 -12.68 31.06 -23.52
C LEU A 85 -11.89 32.24 -22.91
N LEU A 86 -12.57 33.34 -22.58
CA LEU A 86 -11.93 34.49 -21.93
C LEU A 86 -11.27 34.10 -20.59
N LYS A 87 -11.92 33.24 -19.80
CA LYS A 87 -11.38 32.73 -18.55
C LYS A 87 -10.25 31.71 -18.79
N ALA A 88 -10.44 30.78 -19.71
CA ALA A 88 -9.43 29.75 -20.01
C ALA A 88 -8.12 30.38 -20.55
N ALA A 89 -8.22 31.44 -21.37
CA ALA A 89 -7.07 32.19 -21.89
C ALA A 89 -6.51 33.23 -20.89
N ASN A 90 -7.15 33.42 -19.73
CA ASN A 90 -6.83 34.44 -18.72
C ASN A 90 -6.90 35.89 -19.24
N ILE A 91 -7.70 36.12 -20.27
CA ILE A 91 -8.01 37.46 -20.78
C ILE A 91 -8.84 38.23 -19.73
N VAL A 92 -9.78 37.52 -19.09
CA VAL A 92 -10.48 37.94 -17.88
C VAL A 92 -9.88 37.19 -16.68
N PRO A 93 -9.61 37.89 -15.54
CA PRO A 93 -8.95 37.29 -14.39
C PRO A 93 -9.55 35.93 -14.00
N HIS A 94 -8.72 34.91 -13.94
CA HIS A 94 -9.07 33.50 -13.67
C HIS A 94 -8.21 32.95 -12.53
N GLY A 95 -8.83 32.48 -11.44
CA GLY A 95 -8.13 31.95 -10.30
C GLY A 95 -7.27 30.69 -10.60
N GLY A 96 -7.60 29.97 -11.67
CA GLY A 96 -6.81 28.84 -12.18
C GLY A 96 -5.66 29.24 -13.12
N GLY A 97 -5.44 30.51 -13.36
CA GLY A 97 -4.47 31.02 -14.33
C GLY A 97 -4.85 30.73 -15.79
N LYS A 98 -3.88 30.90 -16.70
CA LYS A 98 -4.03 30.56 -18.12
C LYS A 98 -4.05 29.05 -18.31
N LYS A 99 -5.08 28.52 -18.92
CA LYS A 99 -5.30 27.10 -19.19
C LYS A 99 -5.21 26.74 -20.67
N LEU A 100 -5.58 27.67 -21.54
CA LEU A 100 -5.52 27.49 -22.99
C LEU A 100 -4.84 28.71 -23.61
N ASP A 101 -3.91 28.47 -24.52
CA ASP A 101 -3.35 29.49 -25.36
C ASP A 101 -4.31 29.78 -26.54
N PRO A 102 -4.63 31.03 -26.88
CA PRO A 102 -5.45 31.36 -28.05
C PRO A 102 -4.89 30.84 -29.37
N SER A 103 -3.59 30.59 -29.47
CA SER A 103 -2.96 30.01 -30.66
C SER A 103 -3.08 28.48 -30.72
N SER A 104 -3.42 27.82 -29.60
CA SER A 104 -3.50 26.36 -29.51
C SER A 104 -4.65 25.77 -30.31
N GLU A 105 -4.46 24.54 -30.80
CA GLU A 105 -5.51 23.81 -31.50
C GLU A 105 -6.74 23.55 -30.60
N GLY A 106 -6.55 23.31 -29.31
CA GLY A 106 -7.64 23.15 -28.36
C GLY A 106 -8.52 24.40 -28.25
N TYR A 107 -7.93 25.59 -28.21
CA TYR A 107 -8.67 26.84 -28.19
C TYR A 107 -9.46 27.03 -29.50
N LYS A 108 -8.81 26.83 -30.66
CA LYS A 108 -9.45 26.97 -31.99
C LYS A 108 -10.60 25.97 -32.15
N THR A 109 -10.44 24.74 -31.66
CA THR A 109 -11.49 23.72 -31.68
C THR A 109 -12.70 24.14 -30.84
N LEU A 110 -12.49 24.73 -29.66
CA LEU A 110 -13.58 25.28 -28.84
C LEU A 110 -14.28 26.45 -29.53
N VAL A 111 -13.56 27.37 -30.18
CA VAL A 111 -14.13 28.47 -30.97
C VAL A 111 -15.01 27.90 -32.11
N LYS A 112 -14.48 26.93 -32.87
CA LYS A 112 -15.21 26.27 -33.96
C LYS A 112 -16.46 25.58 -33.47
N TRP A 113 -16.38 24.82 -32.35
CA TRP A 113 -17.53 24.15 -31.76
C TRP A 113 -18.63 25.13 -31.32
N ILE A 114 -18.25 26.26 -30.69
CA ILE A 114 -19.20 27.29 -30.29
C ILE A 114 -19.87 27.94 -31.53
N SER A 115 -19.10 28.22 -32.61
CA SER A 115 -19.63 28.76 -33.86
C SER A 115 -20.58 27.80 -34.57
N GLN A 116 -20.42 26.47 -34.43
CA GLN A 116 -21.29 25.46 -34.96
C GLN A 116 -22.59 25.25 -34.14
N GLY A 117 -22.84 26.08 -33.13
CA GLY A 117 -24.03 25.98 -32.26
C GLY A 117 -23.89 24.92 -31.17
N MET A 118 -22.69 24.51 -30.84
CA MET A 118 -22.35 23.62 -29.70
C MET A 118 -23.06 22.27 -29.77
N PRO A 119 -22.86 21.47 -30.81
CA PRO A 119 -23.50 20.13 -30.91
C PRO A 119 -22.98 19.24 -29.79
N TYR A 120 -23.90 18.47 -29.16
CA TYR A 120 -23.53 17.54 -28.09
C TYR A 120 -22.87 16.27 -28.66
N ALA A 121 -23.66 15.34 -29.11
CA ALA A 121 -23.35 14.11 -29.82
C ALA A 121 -24.66 13.47 -30.25
N LYS A 122 -24.66 12.77 -31.37
CA LYS A 122 -25.79 11.98 -31.87
C LYS A 122 -25.57 10.51 -31.51
N ASP A 123 -26.63 9.73 -31.41
CA ASP A 123 -26.54 8.27 -31.20
C ASP A 123 -25.76 7.55 -32.29
N THR A 124 -25.73 8.14 -33.50
CA THR A 124 -24.99 7.66 -34.66
C THR A 124 -23.51 8.01 -34.66
N ASP A 125 -23.07 8.91 -33.78
CA ASP A 125 -21.66 9.32 -33.71
C ASP A 125 -20.78 8.16 -33.21
N ALA A 126 -19.58 8.11 -33.76
CA ALA A 126 -18.61 7.09 -33.39
C ALA A 126 -18.25 7.18 -31.92
N LYS A 127 -18.31 6.06 -31.17
CA LYS A 127 -17.97 5.96 -29.75
C LYS A 127 -16.56 5.42 -29.62
N LEU A 128 -15.80 5.98 -28.65
CA LEU A 128 -14.47 5.47 -28.31
C LEU A 128 -14.57 4.05 -27.77
N VAL A 129 -13.80 3.12 -28.34
CA VAL A 129 -13.79 1.69 -27.98
C VAL A 129 -12.51 1.33 -27.22
N SER A 130 -11.35 1.78 -27.72
CA SER A 130 -10.05 1.49 -27.11
C SER A 130 -9.02 2.57 -27.44
N ILE A 131 -7.95 2.61 -26.66
CA ILE A 131 -6.74 3.40 -26.97
C ILE A 131 -5.55 2.47 -27.04
N ASP A 132 -4.64 2.73 -27.97
CA ASP A 132 -3.36 2.04 -28.10
C ASP A 132 -2.20 3.04 -27.94
N VAL A 133 -1.18 2.62 -27.20
CA VAL A 133 0.03 3.41 -26.96
C VAL A 133 1.21 2.72 -27.61
N GLN A 134 1.98 3.45 -28.39
CA GLN A 134 3.16 2.94 -29.08
C GLN A 134 4.37 3.82 -28.78
N PRO A 135 5.53 3.18 -28.44
CA PRO A 135 5.67 1.75 -28.15
C PRO A 135 4.94 1.36 -26.85
N LYS A 136 4.57 0.08 -26.67
CA LYS A 136 4.01 -0.44 -25.40
C LYS A 136 5.07 -0.67 -24.35
N ARG A 137 6.28 -1.01 -24.77
CA ARG A 137 7.43 -1.27 -23.92
C ARG A 137 8.68 -0.67 -24.56
N GLY A 138 9.61 -0.23 -23.69
CA GLY A 138 10.90 0.30 -24.13
C GLY A 138 12.04 -0.13 -23.21
N LEU A 139 13.21 -0.40 -23.81
CA LEU A 139 14.46 -0.53 -23.09
C LEU A 139 15.16 0.83 -23.18
N MET A 140 15.23 1.55 -22.07
CA MET A 140 15.65 2.94 -22.01
C MET A 140 17.02 3.09 -21.35
N LYS A 141 17.77 4.10 -21.74
CA LYS A 141 19.01 4.48 -21.05
C LYS A 141 18.74 5.62 -20.06
N PHE A 142 19.64 5.81 -19.10
CA PHE A 142 19.60 7.01 -18.25
C PHE A 142 19.61 8.28 -19.11
N LYS A 143 18.82 9.26 -18.71
CA LYS A 143 18.70 10.57 -19.38
C LYS A 143 18.30 10.49 -20.86
N SER A 144 17.64 9.42 -21.26
CA SER A 144 17.09 9.26 -22.61
C SER A 144 15.63 9.67 -22.66
N GLU A 145 15.15 9.88 -23.88
CA GLU A 145 13.78 10.32 -24.16
C GLU A 145 13.06 9.31 -25.04
N GLN A 146 11.76 9.20 -24.85
CA GLN A 146 10.89 8.39 -25.69
C GLN A 146 9.61 9.15 -26.01
N GLN A 147 9.38 9.43 -27.29
CA GLN A 147 8.10 9.95 -27.75
C GLN A 147 7.08 8.82 -27.81
N LEU A 148 5.94 9.01 -27.15
CA LEU A 148 4.78 8.13 -27.23
C LEU A 148 3.83 8.60 -28.32
N LYS A 149 3.16 7.66 -28.99
CA LYS A 149 2.04 7.90 -29.89
C LYS A 149 0.80 7.21 -29.34
N VAL A 150 -0.30 7.95 -29.26
CA VAL A 150 -1.57 7.43 -28.75
C VAL A 150 -2.61 7.41 -29.87
N THR A 151 -3.14 6.24 -30.17
CA THR A 151 -4.17 6.06 -31.19
C THR A 151 -5.49 5.66 -30.53
N ALA A 152 -6.53 6.44 -30.76
CA ALA A 152 -7.90 6.13 -30.36
C ALA A 152 -8.61 5.34 -31.46
N HIS A 153 -9.32 4.27 -31.09
CA HIS A 153 -10.12 3.44 -31.98
C HIS A 153 -11.60 3.63 -31.69
N PHE A 154 -12.39 3.89 -32.74
CA PHE A 154 -13.81 4.18 -32.62
C PHE A 154 -14.69 3.05 -33.13
N SER A 155 -15.95 3.03 -32.70
CA SER A 155 -16.96 1.98 -33.02
C SER A 155 -17.30 1.83 -34.51
N ASN A 156 -17.02 2.84 -35.32
CA ASN A 156 -17.18 2.84 -36.75
C ASN A 156 -15.94 2.33 -37.53
N GLY A 157 -14.92 1.84 -36.81
CA GLY A 157 -13.65 1.37 -37.39
C GLY A 157 -12.63 2.47 -37.69
N THR A 158 -12.97 3.74 -37.49
CA THR A 158 -12.00 4.84 -37.68
C THR A 158 -11.01 4.92 -36.54
N THR A 159 -9.82 5.50 -36.79
CA THR A 159 -8.79 5.78 -35.80
C THR A 159 -8.42 7.24 -35.85
N ARG A 160 -7.98 7.76 -34.68
CA ARG A 160 -7.50 9.15 -34.55
C ARG A 160 -6.22 9.16 -33.70
N ASP A 161 -5.23 9.93 -34.12
CA ASP A 161 -4.09 10.28 -33.26
C ASP A 161 -4.56 11.26 -32.19
N VAL A 162 -4.44 10.85 -30.92
CA VAL A 162 -4.89 11.62 -29.77
C VAL A 162 -3.71 11.92 -28.81
N THR A 163 -2.48 11.80 -29.29
CA THR A 163 -1.26 12.02 -28.51
C THR A 163 -1.28 13.34 -27.76
N HIS A 164 -1.62 14.45 -28.43
CA HIS A 164 -1.69 15.75 -27.82
C HIS A 164 -2.93 15.99 -26.92
N ALA A 165 -3.94 15.14 -27.01
CA ALA A 165 -5.17 15.21 -26.22
C ALA A 165 -5.16 14.25 -25.00
N ALA A 166 -4.23 13.31 -24.95
CA ALA A 166 -4.10 12.37 -23.85
C ALA A 166 -3.39 12.98 -22.65
N LEU A 167 -3.67 12.46 -21.45
CA LEU A 167 -2.96 12.77 -20.20
C LEU A 167 -1.91 11.69 -19.94
N TYR A 168 -0.75 12.09 -19.42
CA TYR A 168 0.38 11.22 -19.12
C TYR A 168 0.78 11.36 -17.65
N GLU A 169 0.91 10.25 -16.94
CA GLU A 169 1.30 10.23 -15.54
C GLU A 169 2.21 9.04 -15.23
N PRO A 170 3.47 9.28 -14.82
CA PRO A 170 4.36 8.22 -14.37
C PRO A 170 3.94 7.71 -12.99
N ASN A 171 4.07 6.40 -12.78
CA ASN A 171 3.83 5.78 -11.46
C ASN A 171 4.96 6.07 -10.45
N ASP A 172 6.16 6.41 -10.93
CA ASP A 172 7.28 6.89 -10.11
C ASP A 172 7.96 8.10 -10.76
N LYS A 173 7.69 9.30 -10.21
CA LYS A 173 8.26 10.57 -10.69
C LYS A 173 9.75 10.72 -10.43
N ASN A 174 10.35 9.89 -9.59
CA ASN A 174 11.80 9.88 -9.41
C ASN A 174 12.53 9.15 -10.56
N MET A 175 11.80 8.31 -11.31
CA MET A 175 12.36 7.53 -12.42
C MET A 175 12.10 8.15 -13.78
N ALA A 176 10.94 8.81 -13.95
CA ALA A 176 10.58 9.42 -15.21
C ALA A 176 9.61 10.60 -15.04
N GLU A 177 9.63 11.51 -15.98
CA GLU A 177 8.62 12.54 -16.21
C GLU A 177 8.02 12.37 -17.60
N ALA A 178 6.80 12.86 -17.80
CA ALA A 178 6.14 12.87 -19.11
C ALA A 178 5.62 14.26 -19.41
N SER A 179 5.91 14.77 -20.61
CA SER A 179 5.38 16.05 -21.09
C SER A 179 3.91 15.94 -21.48
N GLU A 180 3.28 17.08 -21.70
CA GLU A 180 1.90 17.14 -22.21
C GLU A 180 1.75 16.57 -23.64
N GLU A 181 2.84 16.55 -24.41
CA GLU A 181 2.90 16.00 -25.78
C GLU A 181 3.27 14.53 -25.81
N GLY A 182 3.41 13.86 -24.66
CA GLY A 182 3.73 12.46 -24.56
C GLY A 182 5.22 12.14 -24.72
N LEU A 183 6.12 13.14 -24.55
CA LEU A 183 7.56 12.88 -24.46
C LEU A 183 7.91 12.44 -23.04
N VAL A 184 8.43 11.23 -22.92
CA VAL A 184 8.87 10.63 -21.65
C VAL A 184 10.38 10.86 -21.48
N ASN A 185 10.76 11.52 -20.38
CA ASN A 185 12.14 11.77 -19.98
C ASN A 185 12.52 10.81 -18.84
N ILE A 186 13.56 10.02 -19.03
CA ILE A 186 14.06 9.04 -18.06
C ILE A 186 15.13 9.68 -17.17
N HIS A 187 15.07 9.40 -15.87
CA HIS A 187 16.03 9.86 -14.87
C HIS A 187 17.14 8.83 -14.60
N ASP A 188 17.89 9.01 -13.51
CA ASP A 188 19.12 8.26 -13.18
C ASP A 188 18.88 7.08 -12.20
N LEU A 189 17.70 6.45 -12.26
CA LEU A 189 17.39 5.30 -11.40
C LEU A 189 17.12 4.05 -12.25
N PRO A 190 17.85 2.92 -11.99
CA PRO A 190 17.62 1.67 -12.68
C PRO A 190 16.35 0.96 -12.19
N GLY A 191 15.67 0.28 -13.10
CA GLY A 191 14.49 -0.52 -12.80
C GLY A 191 13.37 -0.37 -13.83
N ASN A 192 12.12 -0.50 -13.38
CA ASN A 192 10.96 -0.40 -14.25
C ASN A 192 10.09 0.78 -13.82
N VAL A 193 9.64 1.56 -14.81
CA VAL A 193 8.66 2.64 -14.63
C VAL A 193 7.54 2.51 -15.63
N ALA A 194 6.31 2.81 -15.21
CA ALA A 194 5.12 2.79 -16.05
C ALA A 194 4.58 4.21 -16.21
N ILE A 195 4.22 4.58 -17.44
CA ILE A 195 3.53 5.83 -17.76
C ILE A 195 2.09 5.48 -18.10
N MET A 196 1.16 5.87 -17.23
CA MET A 196 -0.26 5.81 -17.51
C MET A 196 -0.60 6.83 -18.60
N VAL A 197 -1.34 6.38 -19.60
CA VAL A 197 -1.89 7.23 -20.67
C VAL A 197 -3.40 7.17 -20.60
N ARG A 198 -4.04 8.32 -20.45
CA ARG A 198 -5.51 8.43 -20.37
C ARG A 198 -6.05 9.27 -21.51
N TYR A 199 -7.10 8.79 -22.12
CA TYR A 199 -7.91 9.56 -23.06
C TYR A 199 -9.40 9.26 -22.83
N GLN A 200 -10.19 10.29 -22.55
CA GLN A 200 -11.57 10.16 -22.06
C GLN A 200 -11.63 9.20 -20.84
N GLY A 201 -12.52 8.21 -20.83
CA GLY A 201 -12.66 7.21 -19.76
C GLY A 201 -11.74 6.00 -19.87
N LEU A 202 -10.85 5.92 -20.86
CA LEU A 202 -9.97 4.78 -21.09
C LEU A 202 -8.54 5.05 -20.68
N VAL A 203 -7.84 4.00 -20.24
CA VAL A 203 -6.44 4.03 -19.85
C VAL A 203 -5.63 2.98 -20.60
N SER A 204 -4.37 3.27 -20.86
CA SER A 204 -3.35 2.35 -21.36
C SER A 204 -2.01 2.66 -20.71
N VAL A 205 -1.02 1.79 -20.88
CA VAL A 205 0.28 1.93 -20.18
C VAL A 205 1.43 1.74 -21.15
N TYR A 206 2.41 2.64 -21.05
CA TYR A 206 3.76 2.44 -21.56
C TYR A 206 4.67 1.99 -20.41
N SER A 207 5.43 0.91 -20.60
CA SER A 207 6.38 0.40 -19.60
C SER A 207 7.80 0.56 -20.09
N ALA A 208 8.66 1.23 -19.32
CA ALA A 208 10.08 1.37 -19.60
C ALA A 208 10.91 0.55 -18.61
N SER A 209 11.83 -0.25 -19.13
CA SER A 209 12.89 -0.88 -18.36
C SER A 209 14.18 -0.07 -18.53
N ILE A 210 14.82 0.30 -17.44
CA ILE A 210 15.98 1.18 -17.38
C ILE A 210 17.14 0.39 -16.77
N PRO A 211 17.99 -0.28 -17.59
CA PRO A 211 19.11 -1.04 -17.06
C PRO A 211 20.22 -0.12 -16.57
N LEU A 212 20.87 -0.53 -15.48
CA LEU A 212 22.15 0.03 -15.05
C LEU A 212 23.27 -0.40 -16.01
N GLY A 213 23.18 -1.64 -16.51
CA GLY A 213 24.12 -2.18 -17.50
C GLY A 213 25.47 -2.63 -16.94
N ALA A 214 25.60 -2.77 -15.61
CA ALA A 214 26.80 -3.35 -15.02
C ALA A 214 26.85 -4.88 -15.29
N PRO A 215 28.05 -5.47 -15.42
CA PRO A 215 28.18 -6.91 -15.58
C PRO A 215 27.70 -7.64 -14.31
N VAL A 216 26.83 -8.62 -14.49
CA VAL A 216 26.30 -9.44 -13.40
C VAL A 216 26.97 -10.82 -13.47
N GLU A 217 28.06 -10.91 -12.74
CA GLU A 217 28.83 -12.14 -12.54
C GLU A 217 28.63 -12.63 -11.10
N ASN A 218 29.00 -13.85 -10.79
CA ASN A 218 28.99 -14.38 -9.40
C ASN A 218 27.66 -14.27 -8.66
N LEU A 219 26.56 -14.66 -9.33
CA LEU A 219 25.26 -14.77 -8.67
C LEU A 219 25.29 -15.76 -7.52
N PRO A 220 24.63 -15.48 -6.37
CA PRO A 220 24.43 -16.47 -5.33
C PRO A 220 23.73 -17.73 -5.86
N PRO A 221 23.94 -18.91 -5.24
CA PRO A 221 23.20 -20.10 -5.58
C PRO A 221 21.69 -19.86 -5.53
N LYS A 222 20.94 -20.46 -6.43
CA LYS A 222 19.48 -20.40 -6.41
C LYS A 222 18.94 -21.50 -5.49
N LYS A 223 18.14 -21.12 -4.52
CA LYS A 223 17.47 -22.07 -3.60
C LYS A 223 16.06 -22.43 -4.07
N ASN A 224 15.36 -21.47 -4.67
CA ASN A 224 13.99 -21.68 -5.15
C ASN A 224 13.65 -20.73 -6.33
N PHE A 225 12.41 -20.76 -6.79
CA PHE A 225 11.94 -19.98 -7.93
C PHE A 225 12.05 -18.45 -7.72
N ILE A 226 12.05 -17.97 -6.47
CA ILE A 226 12.25 -16.54 -6.17
C ILE A 226 13.62 -16.11 -6.66
N ASP A 227 14.66 -16.86 -6.30
CA ASP A 227 16.04 -16.56 -6.74
C ASP A 227 16.18 -16.65 -8.25
N GLU A 228 15.49 -17.62 -8.87
CA GLU A 228 15.51 -17.75 -10.33
C GLU A 228 15.00 -16.50 -11.01
N LEU A 229 13.86 -16.01 -10.58
CA LEU A 229 13.17 -14.86 -11.20
C LEU A 229 13.80 -13.53 -10.82
N VAL A 230 14.24 -13.35 -9.58
CA VAL A 230 14.91 -12.11 -9.15
C VAL A 230 16.27 -12.00 -9.82
N PHE A 231 17.08 -13.06 -9.79
CA PHE A 231 18.42 -13.01 -10.40
C PHE A 231 18.38 -12.93 -11.93
N ALA A 232 17.35 -13.50 -12.58
CA ALA A 232 17.12 -13.29 -14.02
C ALA A 232 16.83 -11.81 -14.33
N ASN A 233 15.95 -11.17 -13.55
CA ASN A 233 15.67 -9.74 -13.68
C ASN A 233 16.93 -8.89 -13.43
N LEU A 234 17.67 -9.17 -12.35
CA LEU A 234 18.92 -8.44 -12.03
C LEU A 234 19.96 -8.56 -13.16
N LYS A 235 20.08 -9.75 -13.77
CA LYS A 235 20.94 -9.96 -14.92
C LYS A 235 20.49 -9.15 -16.14
N GLN A 236 19.18 -9.12 -16.39
CA GLN A 236 18.59 -8.37 -17.52
C GLN A 236 18.83 -6.86 -17.39
N ILE A 237 18.68 -6.30 -16.19
CA ILE A 237 18.86 -4.87 -15.95
C ILE A 237 20.31 -4.49 -15.60
N GLY A 238 21.21 -5.48 -15.48
CA GLY A 238 22.63 -5.23 -15.18
C GLY A 238 22.84 -4.65 -13.78
N VAL A 239 22.19 -5.20 -12.75
CA VAL A 239 22.37 -4.80 -11.35
C VAL A 239 22.92 -5.99 -10.54
N PRO A 240 24.24 -6.04 -10.25
CA PRO A 240 24.82 -7.14 -9.48
C PRO A 240 24.25 -7.19 -8.06
N PRO A 241 23.83 -8.37 -7.56
CA PRO A 241 23.37 -8.50 -6.18
C PRO A 241 24.51 -8.44 -5.17
N SER A 242 24.19 -8.03 -3.95
CA SER A 242 25.09 -8.18 -2.79
C SER A 242 25.31 -9.66 -2.45
N PRO A 243 26.38 -10.03 -1.75
CA PRO A 243 26.58 -11.39 -1.29
C PRO A 243 25.51 -11.80 -0.24
N VAL A 244 25.37 -13.09 0.00
CA VAL A 244 24.54 -13.61 1.09
C VAL A 244 25.10 -13.15 2.44
N CYS A 245 24.22 -12.72 3.34
CA CYS A 245 24.63 -12.26 4.69
C CYS A 245 25.18 -13.41 5.56
N ASP A 246 25.92 -13.03 6.59
CA ASP A 246 26.40 -13.98 7.59
C ASP A 246 25.26 -14.53 8.47
N ASP A 247 25.61 -15.53 9.27
CA ASP A 247 24.67 -16.23 10.13
C ASP A 247 24.12 -15.36 11.27
N THR A 248 24.90 -14.40 11.75
CA THR A 248 24.48 -13.47 12.82
C THR A 248 23.38 -12.52 12.29
N THR A 249 23.61 -11.96 11.12
CA THR A 249 22.64 -11.11 10.43
C THR A 249 21.37 -11.89 10.07
N PHE A 250 21.52 -13.11 9.53
CA PHE A 250 20.37 -13.95 9.20
C PHE A 250 19.53 -14.30 10.44
N LEU A 251 20.15 -14.76 11.53
CA LEU A 251 19.47 -15.13 12.77
C LEU A 251 18.63 -13.99 13.32
N ARG A 252 19.25 -12.79 13.43
CA ARG A 252 18.56 -11.60 13.92
C ARG A 252 17.40 -11.21 12.98
N ARG A 253 17.67 -11.14 11.69
CA ARG A 253 16.69 -10.74 10.67
C ARG A 253 15.47 -11.62 10.69
N VAL A 254 15.66 -12.93 10.60
CA VAL A 254 14.55 -13.88 10.50
C VAL A 254 13.74 -13.98 11.79
N SER A 255 14.38 -13.84 12.97
CA SER A 255 13.69 -13.81 14.26
C SER A 255 12.80 -12.58 14.40
N LEU A 256 13.28 -11.41 13.96
CA LEU A 256 12.49 -10.18 13.95
C LEU A 256 11.35 -10.22 12.92
N ASP A 257 11.56 -10.81 11.75
CA ASP A 257 10.59 -10.83 10.67
C ASP A 257 9.51 -11.89 10.83
N ILE A 258 9.82 -13.04 11.43
CA ILE A 258 8.86 -14.13 11.64
C ILE A 258 8.21 -14.05 13.02
N ALA A 259 8.98 -13.81 14.07
CA ALA A 259 8.52 -13.90 15.46
C ALA A 259 8.43 -12.55 16.18
N GLY A 260 8.80 -11.44 15.55
CA GLY A 260 8.74 -10.10 16.14
C GLY A 260 9.54 -9.97 17.43
N ARG A 261 10.65 -10.70 17.58
CA ARG A 261 11.53 -10.66 18.76
C ARG A 261 13.01 -10.78 18.42
N LEU A 262 13.85 -10.31 19.30
CA LEU A 262 15.27 -10.64 19.22
C LEU A 262 15.49 -12.13 19.54
N PRO A 263 16.50 -12.80 18.95
CA PRO A 263 16.94 -14.09 19.46
C PRO A 263 17.48 -13.93 20.89
N THR A 264 17.34 -14.95 21.70
CA THR A 264 17.97 -14.94 23.04
C THR A 264 19.50 -15.14 22.92
N VAL A 265 20.24 -14.82 23.97
CA VAL A 265 21.70 -15.06 24.01
C VAL A 265 21.99 -16.55 23.81
N GLU A 266 21.15 -17.44 24.38
CA GLU A 266 21.30 -18.89 24.25
C GLU A 266 20.98 -19.37 22.84
N ASP A 267 19.85 -18.90 22.23
CA ASP A 267 19.51 -19.20 20.82
C ASP A 267 20.67 -18.78 19.90
N THR A 268 21.25 -17.60 20.17
CA THR A 268 22.35 -17.06 19.38
C THR A 268 23.59 -17.94 19.47
N ARG A 269 23.98 -18.32 20.68
CA ARG A 269 25.16 -19.20 20.90
C ARG A 269 24.95 -20.58 20.24
N THR A 270 23.80 -21.18 20.44
CA THR A 270 23.44 -22.48 19.87
C THR A 270 23.44 -22.45 18.35
N PHE A 271 22.81 -21.46 17.74
CA PHE A 271 22.74 -21.31 16.30
C PHE A 271 24.12 -21.08 15.66
N LEU A 272 24.94 -20.22 16.25
CA LEU A 272 26.29 -19.92 15.74
C LEU A 272 27.26 -21.11 15.91
N ALA A 273 27.11 -21.89 16.98
CA ALA A 273 27.92 -23.08 17.19
C ALA A 273 27.55 -24.24 16.24
N SER A 274 26.31 -24.27 15.74
CA SER A 274 25.85 -25.33 14.84
C SER A 274 26.59 -25.28 13.50
N LYS A 275 27.05 -26.45 13.05
CA LYS A 275 27.70 -26.66 11.74
C LYS A 275 26.75 -27.34 10.73
N GLU A 276 25.50 -27.53 11.08
CA GLU A 276 24.52 -28.16 10.21
C GLU A 276 24.27 -27.28 8.96
N PRO A 277 24.31 -27.88 7.74
CA PRO A 277 24.15 -27.11 6.51
C PRO A 277 22.74 -26.53 6.33
N ASP A 278 21.74 -27.11 6.99
CA ASP A 278 20.32 -26.74 6.95
C ASP A 278 19.85 -25.96 8.18
N LYS A 279 20.77 -25.46 9.02
CA LYS A 279 20.43 -24.77 10.28
C LYS A 279 19.54 -23.55 10.08
N ARG A 280 19.68 -22.82 8.95
CA ARG A 280 18.83 -21.68 8.62
C ARG A 280 17.40 -22.11 8.33
N ASP A 281 17.21 -23.20 7.59
CA ASP A 281 15.89 -23.73 7.26
C ASP A 281 15.20 -24.29 8.51
N LYS A 282 15.93 -25.01 9.38
CA LYS A 282 15.44 -25.49 10.67
C LYS A 282 15.00 -24.34 11.59
N LEU A 283 15.76 -23.25 11.61
CA LEU A 283 15.38 -22.05 12.38
C LEU A 283 14.08 -21.45 11.86
N ILE A 284 13.91 -21.33 10.55
CA ILE A 284 12.65 -20.85 9.94
C ILE A 284 11.47 -21.70 10.41
N GLU A 285 11.58 -23.03 10.35
CA GLU A 285 10.50 -23.94 10.80
C GLU A 285 10.20 -23.80 12.29
N THR A 286 11.23 -23.67 13.13
CA THR A 286 11.07 -23.43 14.57
C THR A 286 10.31 -22.13 14.85
N LEU A 287 10.66 -21.06 14.16
CA LEU A 287 9.99 -19.76 14.32
C LEU A 287 8.53 -19.82 13.81
N LEU A 288 8.26 -20.47 12.67
CA LEU A 288 6.91 -20.65 12.12
C LEU A 288 6.01 -21.53 13.02
N ALA A 289 6.59 -22.45 13.79
CA ALA A 289 5.86 -23.27 14.75
C ALA A 289 5.59 -22.56 16.09
N SER A 290 6.24 -21.42 16.35
CA SER A 290 6.16 -20.71 17.64
C SER A 290 4.84 -19.94 17.82
N GLY A 291 4.44 -19.74 19.08
CA GLY A 291 3.34 -18.84 19.43
C GLY A 291 3.66 -17.37 19.08
N ASP A 292 4.95 -16.98 19.10
CA ASP A 292 5.41 -15.63 18.73
C ASP A 292 5.05 -15.27 17.28
N TYR A 293 5.13 -16.24 16.35
CA TYR A 293 4.66 -16.04 14.98
C TYR A 293 3.19 -15.65 14.93
N ALA A 294 2.36 -16.37 15.67
CA ALA A 294 0.92 -16.09 15.68
C ALA A 294 0.60 -14.74 16.33
N ASP A 295 1.25 -14.42 17.45
CA ASP A 295 1.09 -13.13 18.14
C ASP A 295 1.50 -11.96 17.23
N TYR A 296 2.65 -12.08 16.58
CA TYR A 296 3.17 -11.02 15.73
C TYR A 296 2.31 -10.78 14.48
N PHE A 297 1.93 -11.83 13.77
CA PHE A 297 1.08 -11.69 12.59
C PHE A 297 -0.36 -11.31 12.96
N ALA A 298 -0.90 -11.76 14.09
CA ALA A 298 -2.18 -11.28 14.59
C ALA A 298 -2.13 -9.78 14.90
N GLY A 299 -1.06 -9.30 15.55
CA GLY A 299 -0.82 -7.87 15.79
C GLY A 299 -0.73 -7.03 14.50
N LYS A 300 -0.34 -7.63 13.36
CA LYS A 300 -0.35 -6.99 12.05
C LYS A 300 -1.75 -6.99 11.40
N TRP A 301 -2.46 -8.11 11.48
CA TRP A 301 -3.78 -8.26 10.88
C TRP A 301 -4.90 -7.53 11.65
N ALA A 302 -4.83 -7.50 12.98
CA ALA A 302 -5.87 -6.91 13.82
C ALA A 302 -6.20 -5.44 13.48
N PRO A 303 -5.21 -4.52 13.30
CA PRO A 303 -5.51 -3.16 12.87
C PRO A 303 -6.14 -3.08 11.48
N LEU A 304 -5.69 -3.89 10.51
CA LEU A 304 -6.24 -3.95 9.16
C LEU A 304 -7.70 -4.45 9.14
N LEU A 305 -8.09 -5.21 10.14
CA LEU A 305 -9.46 -5.70 10.35
C LEU A 305 -10.26 -4.79 11.30
N HIS A 306 -9.79 -3.55 11.56
CA HIS A 306 -10.41 -2.58 12.45
C HIS A 306 -10.60 -3.09 13.88
N ASN A 307 -9.74 -3.99 14.37
CA ASN A 307 -9.81 -4.41 15.76
C ASN A 307 -9.30 -3.30 16.67
N LYS A 308 -10.20 -2.54 17.23
CA LYS A 308 -9.92 -1.47 18.18
C LYS A 308 -11.00 -1.36 19.25
N ARG A 309 -10.64 -0.82 20.39
CA ARG A 309 -11.54 -0.55 21.51
C ARG A 309 -11.93 0.93 21.50
N ASP A 310 -13.17 1.25 21.15
CA ASP A 310 -13.70 2.62 21.15
C ASP A 310 -14.38 2.98 22.47
N ALA A 311 -14.92 1.98 23.21
CA ALA A 311 -15.61 2.17 24.47
C ALA A 311 -15.19 1.13 25.52
N ALA A 312 -15.47 1.40 26.78
CA ALA A 312 -15.10 0.50 27.88
C ALA A 312 -15.74 -0.90 27.75
N ASN A 313 -16.97 -0.98 27.23
CA ASN A 313 -17.69 -2.23 27.02
C ASN A 313 -17.25 -3.02 25.77
N ASP A 314 -16.31 -2.50 24.98
CA ASP A 314 -15.78 -3.20 23.79
C ASP A 314 -14.73 -4.26 24.11
N ILE A 315 -14.34 -4.40 25.38
CA ILE A 315 -13.23 -5.27 25.78
C ILE A 315 -13.41 -6.72 25.31
N THR A 316 -14.60 -7.29 25.48
CA THR A 316 -14.90 -8.67 25.07
C THR A 316 -14.80 -8.85 23.54
N ALA A 317 -15.36 -7.89 22.79
CA ALA A 317 -15.29 -7.90 21.33
C ALA A 317 -13.86 -7.77 20.83
N ASN A 318 -13.08 -6.87 21.42
CA ASN A 318 -11.71 -6.59 21.04
C ASN A 318 -10.80 -7.80 21.30
N PHE A 319 -10.88 -8.40 22.48
CA PHE A 319 -10.15 -9.62 22.83
C PHE A 319 -10.58 -10.83 22.02
N GLY A 320 -11.89 -11.07 21.93
CA GLY A 320 -12.44 -12.21 21.21
C GLY A 320 -12.03 -12.19 19.74
N PHE A 321 -12.07 -11.02 19.12
CA PHE A 321 -11.69 -10.90 17.71
C PHE A 321 -10.17 -11.03 17.51
N HIS A 322 -9.35 -10.43 18.38
CA HIS A 322 -7.90 -10.62 18.36
C HIS A 322 -7.52 -12.10 18.52
N SER A 323 -8.14 -12.77 19.50
CA SER A 323 -7.90 -14.20 19.72
C SER A 323 -8.31 -15.04 18.50
N TRP A 324 -9.46 -14.72 17.87
CA TRP A 324 -9.89 -15.39 16.65
C TRP A 324 -8.86 -15.24 15.52
N VAL A 325 -8.33 -14.04 15.29
CA VAL A 325 -7.28 -13.80 14.29
C VAL A 325 -6.03 -14.61 14.63
N ARG A 326 -5.57 -14.53 15.87
CA ARG A 326 -4.38 -15.22 16.38
C ARG A 326 -4.48 -16.75 16.24
N ASP A 327 -5.61 -17.30 16.65
CA ASP A 327 -5.82 -18.76 16.66
C ASP A 327 -5.89 -19.32 15.23
N ASN A 328 -6.49 -18.59 14.28
CA ASN A 328 -6.46 -18.94 12.86
C ASN A 328 -5.03 -18.95 12.30
N ILE A 329 -4.19 -17.96 12.65
CA ILE A 329 -2.79 -17.88 12.23
C ILE A 329 -1.96 -19.01 12.87
N LEU A 330 -2.18 -19.29 14.15
CA LEU A 330 -1.49 -20.37 14.88
C LEU A 330 -1.82 -21.73 14.28
N ALA A 331 -3.11 -21.99 14.05
CA ALA A 331 -3.60 -23.20 13.42
C ALA A 331 -3.24 -23.30 11.92
N ASN A 332 -2.69 -22.23 11.35
CA ASN A 332 -2.44 -22.13 9.92
C ASN A 332 -3.69 -22.40 9.07
N THR A 333 -4.84 -21.86 9.52
CA THR A 333 -6.10 -21.93 8.76
C THR A 333 -5.87 -21.39 7.35
N PRO A 334 -6.27 -22.09 6.28
CA PRO A 334 -6.16 -21.58 4.92
C PRO A 334 -6.76 -20.17 4.80
N TYR A 335 -6.04 -19.28 4.14
CA TYR A 335 -6.42 -17.85 4.09
C TYR A 335 -7.78 -17.60 3.43
N ASP A 336 -8.15 -18.39 2.44
CA ASP A 336 -9.47 -18.38 1.81
C ASP A 336 -10.57 -18.77 2.79
N GLN A 337 -10.32 -19.76 3.66
CA GLN A 337 -11.26 -20.13 4.72
C GLN A 337 -11.36 -19.04 5.80
N MET A 338 -10.24 -18.42 6.17
CA MET A 338 -10.25 -17.31 7.11
C MET A 338 -11.05 -16.12 6.55
N ALA A 339 -10.86 -15.77 5.26
CA ALA A 339 -11.64 -14.75 4.58
C ALA A 339 -13.13 -15.11 4.55
N ARG A 340 -13.47 -16.36 4.23
CA ARG A 340 -14.86 -16.86 4.24
C ARG A 340 -15.50 -16.77 5.62
N GLN A 341 -14.81 -17.20 6.68
CA GLN A 341 -15.28 -17.12 8.05
C GLN A 341 -15.57 -15.68 8.48
N LEU A 342 -14.73 -14.73 8.05
CA LEU A 342 -14.92 -13.30 8.33
C LEU A 342 -16.13 -12.73 7.57
N LEU A 343 -16.15 -12.90 6.25
CA LEU A 343 -17.15 -12.28 5.37
C LEU A 343 -18.56 -12.84 5.59
N ALA A 344 -18.69 -14.14 5.80
CA ALA A 344 -19.97 -14.79 6.04
C ALA A 344 -20.27 -15.00 7.53
N ALA A 345 -19.58 -14.28 8.42
CA ALA A 345 -19.78 -14.40 9.87
C ALA A 345 -21.23 -14.11 10.27
N THR A 346 -21.78 -15.00 11.11
CA THR A 346 -23.10 -14.89 11.71
C THR A 346 -23.05 -15.28 13.19
N GLY A 347 -24.04 -14.82 13.98
CA GLY A 347 -24.11 -15.05 15.41
C GLY A 347 -23.74 -13.81 16.24
N SER A 348 -23.43 -14.01 17.50
CA SER A 348 -22.95 -12.99 18.44
C SER A 348 -21.44 -13.09 18.62
N ILE A 349 -20.82 -12.08 19.21
CA ILE A 349 -19.38 -12.11 19.57
C ILE A 349 -19.05 -13.30 20.45
N ALA A 350 -19.92 -13.68 21.37
CA ALA A 350 -19.72 -14.83 22.26
C ALA A 350 -19.69 -16.18 21.52
N THR A 351 -20.45 -16.32 20.43
CA THR A 351 -20.56 -17.56 19.64
C THR A 351 -19.65 -17.58 18.41
N ASN A 352 -19.35 -16.40 17.85
CA ASN A 352 -18.49 -16.22 16.67
C ASN A 352 -17.81 -14.87 16.73
N PRO A 353 -16.57 -14.77 17.25
CA PRO A 353 -15.85 -13.52 17.37
C PRO A 353 -15.61 -12.77 16.06
N ALA A 354 -15.62 -13.45 14.92
CA ALA A 354 -15.45 -12.83 13.59
C ALA A 354 -16.52 -11.78 13.28
N VAL A 355 -17.72 -11.86 13.91
CA VAL A 355 -18.78 -10.85 13.76
C VAL A 355 -18.39 -9.48 14.30
N ALA A 356 -17.33 -9.37 15.10
CA ALA A 356 -16.82 -8.09 15.59
C ALA A 356 -16.39 -7.16 14.45
N TRP A 357 -15.97 -7.68 13.31
CA TRP A 357 -15.72 -6.88 12.12
C TRP A 357 -16.95 -6.09 11.69
N TYR A 358 -18.14 -6.72 11.70
CA TYR A 358 -19.40 -6.06 11.38
C TYR A 358 -19.83 -5.01 12.42
N LYS A 359 -19.32 -5.08 13.65
CA LYS A 359 -19.54 -4.03 14.65
C LYS A 359 -18.85 -2.72 14.24
N ARG A 360 -17.70 -2.81 13.57
CA ARG A 360 -16.90 -1.67 13.11
C ARG A 360 -17.33 -1.19 11.72
N VAL A 361 -17.50 -2.11 10.81
CA VAL A 361 -17.82 -1.83 9.41
C VAL A 361 -19.30 -2.12 9.17
N LYS A 362 -20.15 -1.10 9.39
CA LYS A 362 -21.59 -1.29 9.43
C LYS A 362 -22.27 -1.18 8.07
N GLU A 363 -21.81 -0.24 7.25
CA GLU A 363 -22.47 0.10 5.99
C GLU A 363 -21.97 -0.79 4.84
N PRO A 364 -22.85 -1.25 3.93
CA PRO A 364 -22.45 -2.04 2.77
C PRO A 364 -21.36 -1.39 1.90
N THR A 365 -21.38 -0.06 1.81
CA THR A 365 -20.36 0.72 1.09
C THR A 365 -19.00 0.64 1.75
N ALA A 366 -18.93 0.77 3.09
CA ALA A 366 -17.69 0.61 3.83
C ALA A 366 -17.17 -0.84 3.76
N GLN A 367 -18.07 -1.84 3.83
CA GLN A 367 -17.72 -3.25 3.70
C GLN A 367 -17.07 -3.56 2.34
N VAL A 368 -17.61 -2.97 1.26
CA VAL A 368 -17.02 -3.11 -0.08
C VAL A 368 -15.64 -2.49 -0.18
N GLU A 369 -15.47 -1.29 0.38
CA GLU A 369 -14.19 -0.57 0.35
C GLU A 369 -13.10 -1.36 1.08
N ASP A 370 -13.42 -1.84 2.28
CA ASP A 370 -12.51 -2.65 3.08
C ASP A 370 -12.17 -3.98 2.40
N VAL A 371 -13.16 -4.69 1.88
CA VAL A 371 -12.94 -5.98 1.21
C VAL A 371 -12.10 -5.80 -0.07
N ALA A 372 -12.40 -4.79 -0.87
CA ALA A 372 -11.66 -4.52 -2.09
C ALA A 372 -10.18 -4.16 -1.77
N GLN A 373 -9.97 -3.29 -0.79
CA GLN A 373 -8.62 -2.83 -0.45
C GLN A 373 -7.81 -3.90 0.29
N LEU A 374 -8.41 -4.62 1.24
CA LEU A 374 -7.72 -5.61 2.06
C LEU A 374 -7.45 -6.91 1.31
N PHE A 375 -8.48 -7.49 0.70
CA PHE A 375 -8.41 -8.82 0.09
C PHE A 375 -8.02 -8.79 -1.39
N LEU A 376 -8.38 -7.71 -2.11
CA LEU A 376 -8.08 -7.61 -3.54
C LEU A 376 -6.93 -6.64 -3.85
N GLY A 377 -6.55 -5.79 -2.90
CA GLY A 377 -5.55 -4.75 -3.14
C GLY A 377 -6.06 -3.66 -4.10
N VAL A 378 -7.38 -3.44 -4.20
CA VAL A 378 -8.02 -2.50 -5.12
C VAL A 378 -8.73 -1.40 -4.33
N ARG A 379 -8.39 -0.15 -4.62
CA ARG A 379 -9.02 1.01 -3.99
C ARG A 379 -10.29 1.40 -4.74
N MET A 380 -11.46 1.20 -4.12
CA MET A 380 -12.77 1.42 -4.75
C MET A 380 -13.47 2.73 -4.37
N ASN A 381 -12.99 3.45 -3.36
CA ASN A 381 -13.67 4.63 -2.78
C ASN A 381 -14.08 5.67 -3.84
N CYS A 382 -13.22 5.94 -4.83
CA CYS A 382 -13.53 6.90 -5.89
C CYS A 382 -14.76 6.49 -6.70
N ALA A 383 -14.95 5.18 -6.91
CA ALA A 383 -16.06 4.65 -7.70
C ALA A 383 -17.44 4.80 -7.03
N GLN A 384 -17.51 5.19 -5.75
CA GLN A 384 -18.74 5.51 -5.06
C GLN A 384 -19.48 6.73 -5.67
N CYS A 385 -18.72 7.76 -6.06
CA CYS A 385 -19.28 9.04 -6.51
C CYS A 385 -19.17 9.25 -8.02
N HIS A 386 -18.13 8.69 -8.66
CA HIS A 386 -17.87 8.79 -10.10
C HIS A 386 -17.07 7.55 -10.54
N HIS A 387 -16.86 7.38 -11.84
CA HIS A 387 -15.97 6.32 -12.31
C HIS A 387 -14.55 6.53 -11.76
N HIS A 388 -13.87 5.42 -11.48
CA HIS A 388 -12.54 5.49 -10.87
C HIS A 388 -11.55 6.22 -11.80
N PRO A 389 -10.80 7.26 -11.32
CA PRO A 389 -9.99 8.10 -12.21
C PRO A 389 -8.74 7.41 -12.76
N PHE A 390 -8.26 6.33 -12.14
CA PHE A 390 -7.05 5.62 -12.55
C PHE A 390 -7.30 4.16 -12.93
N GLU A 391 -8.58 3.74 -12.92
CA GLU A 391 -9.01 2.37 -13.12
C GLU A 391 -10.28 2.29 -13.97
N ARG A 392 -10.58 1.06 -14.42
CA ARG A 392 -11.78 0.76 -15.23
C ARG A 392 -13.09 0.67 -14.44
N TRP A 393 -13.02 0.75 -13.11
CA TRP A 393 -14.18 0.51 -12.26
C TRP A 393 -15.18 1.66 -12.31
N SER A 394 -16.42 1.33 -12.63
CA SER A 394 -17.54 2.27 -12.68
C SER A 394 -18.29 2.34 -11.36
N GLN A 395 -19.19 3.34 -11.23
CA GLN A 395 -20.15 3.36 -10.13
C GLN A 395 -21.04 2.11 -10.11
N LYS A 396 -21.38 1.56 -11.28
CA LYS A 396 -22.16 0.33 -11.34
C LYS A 396 -21.41 -0.83 -10.70
N ASP A 397 -20.11 -0.97 -11.00
CA ASP A 397 -19.27 -2.02 -10.39
C ASP A 397 -19.21 -1.87 -8.88
N TYR A 398 -19.04 -0.64 -8.37
CA TYR A 398 -19.03 -0.34 -6.94
C TYR A 398 -20.34 -0.75 -6.24
N TYR A 399 -21.48 -0.32 -6.77
CA TYR A 399 -22.79 -0.67 -6.17
C TYR A 399 -23.17 -2.13 -6.37
N SER A 400 -22.80 -2.74 -7.50
CA SER A 400 -22.98 -4.18 -7.71
C SER A 400 -22.16 -5.01 -6.71
N PHE A 401 -20.92 -4.58 -6.41
CA PHE A 401 -20.12 -5.23 -5.39
C PHE A 401 -20.70 -5.01 -3.99
N SER A 402 -21.23 -3.80 -3.67
CA SER A 402 -21.89 -3.54 -2.38
C SER A 402 -23.17 -4.34 -2.17
N ALA A 403 -23.79 -4.80 -3.25
CA ALA A 403 -25.03 -5.59 -3.17
C ALA A 403 -24.85 -6.93 -2.42
N PHE A 404 -23.65 -7.49 -2.37
CA PHE A 404 -23.35 -8.69 -1.56
C PHE A 404 -23.58 -8.48 -0.07
N PHE A 405 -23.53 -7.25 0.43
CA PHE A 405 -23.65 -6.93 1.86
C PHE A 405 -25.02 -6.36 2.27
N THR A 406 -25.93 -6.15 1.33
CA THR A 406 -27.24 -5.51 1.63
C THR A 406 -28.18 -6.38 2.46
N GLN A 407 -27.93 -7.68 2.51
CA GLN A 407 -28.72 -8.63 3.30
C GLN A 407 -28.07 -8.98 4.66
N VAL A 408 -27.16 -8.15 5.15
CA VAL A 408 -26.62 -8.28 6.52
C VAL A 408 -27.64 -7.72 7.51
N GLY A 409 -28.28 -8.61 8.29
CA GLY A 409 -29.20 -8.26 9.38
C GLY A 409 -28.47 -8.05 10.69
N ARG A 410 -29.00 -7.16 11.53
CA ARG A 410 -28.50 -6.86 12.88
C ARG A 410 -29.64 -6.90 13.87
N LYS A 411 -29.42 -7.52 15.04
CA LYS A 411 -30.37 -7.53 16.14
C LYS A 411 -29.61 -7.28 17.45
N PRO A 412 -29.95 -6.28 18.24
CA PRO A 412 -29.31 -6.04 19.53
C PRO A 412 -29.35 -7.27 20.45
N THR A 413 -28.26 -7.47 21.19
CA THR A 413 -28.18 -8.47 22.26
C THR A 413 -28.52 -7.87 23.61
N MET A 414 -28.51 -8.68 24.68
CA MET A 414 -28.63 -8.19 26.06
C MET A 414 -27.38 -7.39 26.51
N THR A 415 -26.24 -7.56 25.81
CA THR A 415 -25.00 -6.82 26.06
C THR A 415 -25.06 -5.50 25.30
N ALA A 416 -24.97 -4.38 26.02
CA ALA A 416 -24.99 -3.06 25.38
C ALA A 416 -23.90 -2.88 24.35
N GLY A 417 -24.27 -2.45 23.15
CA GLY A 417 -23.35 -2.22 22.04
C GLY A 417 -22.94 -3.48 21.26
N GLU A 418 -23.55 -4.63 21.54
CA GLU A 418 -23.35 -5.86 20.78
C GLU A 418 -24.62 -6.25 20.00
N ASP A 419 -24.41 -6.72 18.77
CA ASP A 419 -25.46 -7.22 17.87
C ASP A 419 -25.24 -8.69 17.53
N VAL A 420 -26.34 -9.40 17.32
CA VAL A 420 -26.33 -10.65 16.54
C VAL A 420 -26.34 -10.30 15.06
N ILE A 421 -25.38 -10.82 14.33
CA ILE A 421 -25.31 -10.67 12.87
C ILE A 421 -25.95 -11.91 12.23
N PHE A 422 -26.80 -11.69 11.23
CA PHE A 422 -27.48 -12.78 10.54
C PHE A 422 -27.75 -12.44 9.07
N HIS A 423 -27.99 -13.44 8.24
CA HIS A 423 -28.49 -13.26 6.88
C HIS A 423 -29.98 -12.89 6.96
N LYS A 424 -30.31 -11.69 6.50
CA LYS A 424 -31.67 -11.20 6.33
C LYS A 424 -32.17 -11.69 4.98
N ARG A 425 -33.05 -12.70 4.96
CA ARG A 425 -33.61 -13.26 3.73
C ARG A 425 -34.23 -12.16 2.85
N GLY A 426 -33.94 -12.19 1.56
CA GLY A 426 -34.43 -11.22 0.60
C GLY A 426 -33.53 -11.09 -0.63
N ILE A 427 -34.00 -10.31 -1.61
CA ILE A 427 -33.27 -10.09 -2.85
C ILE A 427 -32.02 -9.24 -2.56
N ALA A 428 -30.86 -9.76 -2.90
CA ALA A 428 -29.61 -9.03 -2.83
C ALA A 428 -29.54 -8.00 -3.96
N GLN A 429 -29.67 -6.72 -3.61
CA GLN A 429 -29.52 -5.60 -4.55
C GLN A 429 -29.11 -4.33 -3.82
N ALA A 430 -28.39 -3.46 -4.52
CA ALA A 430 -28.06 -2.12 -4.04
C ALA A 430 -28.69 -1.07 -4.97
N GLU A 431 -28.97 0.12 -4.47
CA GLU A 431 -29.39 1.26 -5.28
C GLU A 431 -28.13 2.03 -5.74
N ASN A 432 -27.95 2.18 -7.04
CA ASN A 432 -26.99 3.14 -7.56
C ASN A 432 -27.49 4.55 -7.23
N LYS A 433 -26.79 5.24 -6.34
CA LYS A 433 -27.24 6.54 -5.80
C LYS A 433 -27.44 7.62 -6.86
N LYS A 434 -26.79 7.49 -8.00
CA LYS A 434 -26.92 8.46 -9.10
C LYS A 434 -28.08 8.14 -10.02
N THR A 435 -28.13 6.90 -10.54
CA THR A 435 -29.17 6.49 -11.52
C THR A 435 -30.47 6.13 -10.85
N LYS A 436 -30.49 5.94 -9.54
CA LYS A 436 -31.62 5.43 -8.73
C LYS A 436 -32.09 4.05 -9.19
N GLN A 437 -31.30 3.36 -9.97
CA GLN A 437 -31.61 2.02 -10.46
C GLN A 437 -31.07 0.95 -9.50
N PRO A 438 -31.83 -0.12 -9.24
CA PRO A 438 -31.33 -1.26 -8.51
C PRO A 438 -30.26 -2.00 -9.33
N VAL A 439 -29.20 -2.42 -8.68
CA VAL A 439 -28.13 -3.23 -9.26
C VAL A 439 -27.98 -4.52 -8.45
N LYS A 440 -27.81 -5.63 -9.15
CA LYS A 440 -27.62 -6.96 -8.58
C LYS A 440 -26.15 -7.21 -8.22
N PRO A 441 -25.85 -8.20 -7.35
CA PRO A 441 -24.48 -8.54 -6.99
C PRO A 441 -23.63 -8.89 -8.21
N ALA A 442 -22.46 -8.29 -8.29
CA ALA A 442 -21.39 -8.69 -9.21
C ALA A 442 -20.06 -8.37 -8.55
N ALA A 443 -19.15 -9.33 -8.60
CA ALA A 443 -17.79 -9.13 -8.17
C ALA A 443 -16.97 -8.39 -9.25
N LEU A 444 -15.78 -7.90 -8.92
CA LEU A 444 -14.97 -7.08 -9.83
C LEU A 444 -14.54 -7.85 -11.08
N GLY A 445 -15.06 -7.43 -12.23
CA GLY A 445 -14.81 -8.09 -13.52
C GLY A 445 -15.59 -9.37 -13.75
N ALA A 446 -16.50 -9.75 -12.83
CA ALA A 446 -17.34 -10.93 -12.94
C ALA A 446 -18.76 -10.58 -13.43
N PRO A 447 -19.50 -11.54 -13.97
CA PRO A 447 -20.89 -11.34 -14.38
C PRO A 447 -21.80 -11.10 -13.17
N THR A 448 -22.93 -10.46 -13.42
CA THR A 448 -24.01 -10.26 -12.43
C THR A 448 -24.60 -11.60 -12.01
N LEU A 449 -24.84 -11.77 -10.70
CA LEU A 449 -25.40 -12.99 -10.12
C LEU A 449 -26.87 -12.82 -9.79
N GLU A 450 -27.64 -13.89 -10.01
CA GLU A 450 -29.01 -14.08 -9.50
C GLU A 450 -28.93 -14.99 -8.29
N ILE A 451 -29.03 -14.41 -7.11
CA ILE A 451 -28.87 -15.14 -5.83
C ILE A 451 -30.27 -15.35 -5.24
N PRO A 452 -30.67 -16.60 -4.94
CA PRO A 452 -31.95 -16.89 -4.27
C PRO A 452 -32.07 -16.13 -2.95
N PRO A 453 -33.28 -15.68 -2.56
CA PRO A 453 -33.50 -14.88 -1.35
C PRO A 453 -33.13 -15.57 -0.03
N ASP A 454 -33.03 -16.88 -0.01
CA ASP A 454 -32.67 -17.72 1.15
C ASP A 454 -31.17 -18.04 1.23
N GLU A 455 -30.40 -17.77 0.17
CA GLU A 455 -28.95 -17.91 0.14
C GLU A 455 -28.26 -16.63 0.59
N ASP A 456 -27.19 -16.78 1.38
CA ASP A 456 -26.40 -15.64 1.84
C ASP A 456 -25.45 -15.14 0.74
N PRO A 457 -25.64 -13.91 0.24
CA PRO A 457 -24.83 -13.39 -0.86
C PRO A 457 -23.33 -13.33 -0.55
N ARG A 458 -22.95 -13.22 0.73
CA ARG A 458 -21.55 -13.15 1.16
C ARG A 458 -20.79 -14.46 0.92
N LEU A 459 -21.51 -15.60 0.90
CA LEU A 459 -20.92 -16.90 0.55
C LEU A 459 -20.49 -16.93 -0.91
N HIS A 460 -21.30 -16.43 -1.83
CA HIS A 460 -20.97 -16.31 -3.24
C HIS A 460 -19.75 -15.38 -3.47
N LEU A 461 -19.66 -14.29 -2.68
CA LEU A 461 -18.47 -13.44 -2.71
C LEU A 461 -17.22 -14.19 -2.23
N ALA A 462 -17.33 -14.94 -1.15
CA ALA A 462 -16.22 -15.74 -0.62
C ALA A 462 -15.78 -16.84 -1.60
N ASP A 463 -16.73 -17.47 -2.31
CA ASP A 463 -16.43 -18.45 -3.37
C ASP A 463 -15.67 -17.80 -4.52
N TRP A 464 -16.08 -16.61 -4.96
CA TRP A 464 -15.37 -15.86 -6.00
C TRP A 464 -13.97 -15.43 -5.56
N LEU A 465 -13.79 -15.01 -4.30
CA LEU A 465 -12.46 -14.66 -3.77
C LEU A 465 -11.49 -15.82 -3.83
N SER A 466 -11.95 -17.02 -3.42
CA SER A 466 -11.15 -18.24 -3.38
C SER A 466 -11.03 -18.97 -4.73
N ASP A 467 -11.70 -18.49 -5.77
CA ASP A 467 -11.56 -19.04 -7.11
C ASP A 467 -10.10 -18.91 -7.59
N LYS A 468 -9.53 -20.02 -8.07
CA LYS A 468 -8.14 -20.08 -8.53
C LYS A 468 -7.83 -19.15 -9.70
N THR A 469 -8.85 -18.72 -10.43
CA THR A 469 -8.73 -17.76 -11.54
C THR A 469 -8.90 -16.30 -11.10
N ASN A 470 -9.18 -16.06 -9.81
CA ASN A 470 -9.31 -14.70 -9.29
C ASN A 470 -8.00 -13.94 -9.48
N PRO A 471 -8.01 -12.79 -10.20
CA PRO A 471 -6.77 -12.10 -10.56
C PRO A 471 -6.16 -11.29 -9.42
N PHE A 472 -6.84 -11.14 -8.28
CA PHE A 472 -6.48 -10.22 -7.22
C PHE A 472 -6.11 -10.90 -5.90
N PHE A 473 -6.94 -11.83 -5.42
CA PHE A 473 -6.92 -12.32 -4.04
C PHE A 473 -5.55 -12.89 -3.62
N ALA A 474 -5.02 -13.83 -4.38
CA ALA A 474 -3.70 -14.39 -4.10
C ALA A 474 -2.58 -13.36 -4.28
N LYS A 475 -2.64 -12.54 -5.35
CA LYS A 475 -1.64 -11.50 -5.62
C LYS A 475 -1.59 -10.44 -4.53
N SER A 476 -2.74 -9.99 -4.03
CA SER A 476 -2.83 -9.02 -2.93
C SER A 476 -2.12 -9.53 -1.69
N LEU A 477 -2.40 -10.77 -1.27
CA LEU A 477 -1.76 -11.35 -0.09
C LEU A 477 -0.25 -11.48 -0.28
N VAL A 478 0.20 -12.13 -1.35
CA VAL A 478 1.64 -12.38 -1.52
C VAL A 478 2.43 -11.09 -1.70
N ASN A 479 1.85 -10.05 -2.30
CA ASN A 479 2.47 -8.72 -2.39
C ASN A 479 2.60 -8.05 -1.01
N ARG A 480 1.58 -8.16 -0.16
CA ARG A 480 1.60 -7.67 1.23
C ARG A 480 2.65 -8.39 2.07
N TYR A 481 2.74 -9.73 1.95
CA TYR A 481 3.78 -10.51 2.61
C TYR A 481 5.17 -10.18 2.06
N TRP A 482 5.33 -10.04 0.75
CA TRP A 482 6.58 -9.59 0.14
C TRP A 482 7.04 -8.25 0.72
N LYS A 483 6.15 -7.26 0.80
CA LYS A 483 6.43 -5.95 1.42
C LYS A 483 6.87 -6.08 2.88
N HIS A 484 6.24 -6.99 3.64
CA HIS A 484 6.63 -7.24 5.04
C HIS A 484 8.11 -7.66 5.15
N PHE A 485 8.57 -8.58 4.30
CA PHE A 485 9.95 -9.08 4.34
C PHE A 485 10.95 -8.13 3.69
N PHE A 486 10.59 -7.45 2.61
CA PHE A 486 11.48 -6.64 1.79
C PHE A 486 11.28 -5.12 1.92
N ARG A 487 10.42 -4.65 2.84
CA ARG A 487 10.09 -3.23 3.01
C ARG A 487 9.29 -2.60 1.86
N ARG A 488 9.38 -3.14 0.66
CA ARG A 488 8.67 -2.68 -0.55
C ARG A 488 7.94 -3.85 -1.22
N GLY A 489 6.71 -3.61 -1.68
CA GLY A 489 5.96 -4.56 -2.50
C GLY A 489 6.53 -4.70 -3.91
N LEU A 490 6.16 -5.75 -4.60
CA LEU A 490 6.32 -5.85 -6.05
C LEU A 490 5.42 -4.85 -6.76
N ILE A 491 4.25 -4.59 -6.18
CA ILE A 491 3.38 -3.45 -6.47
C ILE A 491 3.40 -2.53 -5.25
N GLU A 492 3.62 -1.23 -5.47
CA GLU A 492 3.68 -0.22 -4.41
C GLU A 492 2.80 0.99 -4.78
N PRO A 493 1.89 1.44 -3.90
CA PRO A 493 1.50 0.84 -2.62
C PRO A 493 0.90 -0.56 -2.77
N GLU A 494 0.99 -1.39 -1.70
CA GLU A 494 0.58 -2.79 -1.72
C GLU A 494 -0.93 -3.02 -1.95
N ASP A 495 -1.72 -1.99 -1.71
CA ASP A 495 -3.18 -1.96 -1.85
C ASP A 495 -3.65 -1.17 -3.10
N ASP A 496 -2.78 -1.05 -4.11
CA ASP A 496 -3.05 -0.32 -5.35
C ASP A 496 -2.71 -1.17 -6.59
N ILE A 497 -3.31 -2.38 -6.62
CA ILE A 497 -3.20 -3.32 -7.74
C ILE A 497 -4.10 -2.83 -8.87
N ARG A 498 -3.50 -2.34 -9.95
CA ARG A 498 -4.21 -1.82 -11.13
C ARG A 498 -3.35 -1.93 -12.38
N ASP A 499 -4.00 -1.97 -13.54
CA ASP A 499 -3.30 -2.07 -14.83
C ASP A 499 -2.31 -0.93 -15.05
N THR A 500 -2.58 0.25 -14.47
CA THR A 500 -1.73 1.44 -14.57
C THR A 500 -0.60 1.50 -13.52
N ASN A 501 -0.49 0.51 -12.65
CA ASN A 501 0.57 0.35 -11.65
C ASN A 501 1.11 -1.10 -11.70
N PRO A 502 1.79 -1.50 -12.78
CA PRO A 502 2.27 -2.87 -12.95
C PRO A 502 3.34 -3.21 -11.91
N PRO A 503 3.45 -4.50 -11.55
CA PRO A 503 4.50 -4.96 -10.64
C PRO A 503 5.90 -4.78 -11.24
N THR A 504 6.89 -4.55 -10.38
CA THR A 504 8.31 -4.41 -10.79
C THR A 504 8.88 -5.71 -11.36
N ASN A 505 8.32 -6.87 -10.97
CA ASN A 505 8.65 -8.19 -11.51
C ASN A 505 7.33 -8.99 -11.63
N PRO A 506 6.64 -8.92 -12.79
CA PRO A 506 5.36 -9.60 -13.00
C PRO A 506 5.44 -11.12 -12.86
N GLU A 507 6.50 -11.73 -13.41
CA GLU A 507 6.70 -13.17 -13.38
C GLU A 507 6.85 -13.67 -11.93
N LEU A 508 7.53 -12.90 -11.09
CA LEU A 508 7.69 -13.24 -9.67
C LEU A 508 6.36 -13.13 -8.91
N LEU A 509 5.58 -12.07 -9.15
CA LEU A 509 4.27 -11.92 -8.51
C LEU A 509 3.33 -13.07 -8.89
N ASP A 510 3.31 -13.45 -10.15
CA ASP A 510 2.50 -14.57 -10.65
C ASP A 510 2.98 -15.91 -10.09
N ALA A 511 4.29 -16.13 -10.01
CA ALA A 511 4.84 -17.35 -9.43
C ALA A 511 4.53 -17.49 -7.93
N LEU A 512 4.64 -16.39 -7.16
CA LEU A 512 4.27 -16.35 -5.74
C LEU A 512 2.77 -16.62 -5.54
N ALA A 513 1.90 -15.97 -6.32
CA ALA A 513 0.46 -16.19 -6.27
C ALA A 513 0.11 -17.66 -6.60
N ASN A 514 0.71 -18.23 -7.64
CA ASN A 514 0.53 -19.63 -8.02
C ASN A 514 1.05 -20.60 -6.95
N HIS A 515 2.18 -20.29 -6.31
CA HIS A 515 2.70 -21.08 -5.20
C HIS A 515 1.71 -21.08 -4.02
N PHE A 516 1.17 -19.91 -3.67
CA PHE A 516 0.18 -19.76 -2.61
C PHE A 516 -1.12 -20.53 -2.89
N ILE A 517 -1.67 -20.42 -4.11
CA ILE A 517 -2.86 -21.18 -4.52
C ILE A 517 -2.58 -22.71 -4.45
N LYS A 518 -1.43 -23.16 -4.97
CA LYS A 518 -1.05 -24.58 -4.98
C LYS A 518 -0.82 -25.15 -3.58
N SER A 519 -0.38 -24.32 -2.63
CA SER A 519 -0.23 -24.73 -1.23
C SER A 519 -1.57 -24.83 -0.48
N GLY A 520 -2.71 -24.53 -1.12
CA GLY A 520 -4.01 -24.46 -0.47
C GLY A 520 -4.17 -23.22 0.39
N TYR A 521 -3.64 -22.10 -0.05
CA TYR A 521 -3.68 -20.80 0.65
C TYR A 521 -2.98 -20.83 2.03
N ASP A 522 -1.90 -21.59 2.13
CA ASP A 522 -1.08 -21.75 3.34
C ASP A 522 -0.19 -20.51 3.55
N LEU A 523 -0.46 -19.75 4.62
CA LEU A 523 0.30 -18.53 4.96
C LEU A 523 1.75 -18.84 5.34
N LYS A 524 1.99 -19.93 6.07
CA LYS A 524 3.35 -20.33 6.46
C LYS A 524 4.18 -20.78 5.25
N ALA A 525 3.55 -21.35 4.21
CA ALA A 525 4.24 -21.70 2.97
C ALA A 525 4.78 -20.47 2.24
N VAL A 526 4.04 -19.34 2.24
CA VAL A 526 4.53 -18.09 1.67
C VAL A 526 5.72 -17.55 2.45
N VAL A 527 5.63 -17.52 3.79
CA VAL A 527 6.74 -17.08 4.66
C VAL A 527 7.97 -17.94 4.43
N ARG A 528 7.79 -19.25 4.42
CA ARG A 528 8.85 -20.25 4.22
C ARG A 528 9.60 -20.02 2.91
N VAL A 529 8.89 -19.97 1.79
CA VAL A 529 9.52 -19.84 0.47
C VAL A 529 10.28 -18.52 0.31
N ILE A 530 9.76 -17.43 0.92
CA ILE A 530 10.43 -16.12 0.91
C ILE A 530 11.72 -16.17 1.74
N THR A 531 11.63 -16.62 3.00
CA THR A 531 12.77 -16.56 3.94
C THR A 531 13.86 -17.59 3.64
N GLN A 532 13.52 -18.69 2.97
CA GLN A 532 14.48 -19.67 2.46
C GLN A 532 15.24 -19.17 1.20
N SER A 533 14.71 -18.20 0.45
CA SER A 533 15.39 -17.70 -0.75
C SER A 533 16.70 -16.98 -0.41
N ASN A 534 17.69 -17.10 -1.27
CA ASN A 534 18.92 -16.31 -1.16
C ASN A 534 18.67 -14.83 -1.42
N THR A 535 17.62 -14.47 -2.15
CA THR A 535 17.17 -13.09 -2.32
C THR A 535 16.87 -12.43 -0.97
N TYR A 536 16.13 -13.10 -0.09
CA TYR A 536 15.89 -12.62 1.28
C TYR A 536 17.17 -12.60 2.13
N GLN A 537 18.07 -13.54 1.89
CA GLN A 537 19.30 -13.70 2.63
C GLN A 537 20.47 -12.83 2.10
N LEU A 538 20.24 -11.97 1.10
CA LEU A 538 21.27 -11.02 0.66
C LEU A 538 21.65 -10.06 1.79
N SER A 539 22.90 -9.59 1.76
CA SER A 539 23.40 -8.57 2.68
C SER A 539 22.71 -7.22 2.42
N GLU A 540 22.56 -6.43 3.47
CA GLU A 540 22.10 -5.05 3.40
C GLU A 540 23.19 -4.10 2.88
N LYS A 541 24.46 -4.55 2.87
CA LYS A 541 25.58 -3.73 2.40
C LYS A 541 25.57 -3.70 0.89
N PRO A 542 25.39 -2.51 0.29
CA PRO A 542 25.46 -2.41 -1.16
C PRO A 542 26.89 -2.64 -1.66
N ASN A 543 26.99 -3.13 -2.89
CA ASN A 543 28.23 -3.12 -3.65
C ASN A 543 28.36 -1.79 -4.43
N GLU A 544 29.41 -1.67 -5.24
CA GLU A 544 29.69 -0.45 -6.01
C GLU A 544 28.61 -0.08 -7.05
N HIS A 545 27.73 -1.03 -7.41
CA HIS A 545 26.73 -0.85 -8.47
C HIS A 545 25.30 -0.78 -7.95
N ASN A 546 24.96 -1.45 -6.84
CA ASN A 546 23.57 -1.61 -6.43
C ASN A 546 23.09 -0.65 -5.33
N GLY A 547 23.90 0.31 -4.91
CA GLY A 547 23.54 1.27 -3.86
C GLY A 547 22.37 2.19 -4.22
N VAL A 548 22.07 2.34 -5.50
CA VAL A 548 20.92 3.13 -6.00
C VAL A 548 19.67 2.28 -6.23
N ASP A 549 19.79 0.96 -6.17
CA ASP A 549 18.64 0.07 -6.37
C ASP A 549 17.63 0.17 -5.22
N ARG A 550 16.35 0.40 -5.56
CA ARG A 550 15.26 0.55 -4.59
C ARG A 550 14.06 -0.35 -4.87
N GLN A 551 14.09 -1.16 -5.94
CA GLN A 551 12.91 -1.92 -6.35
C GLN A 551 13.20 -3.31 -6.96
N ASN A 552 14.49 -3.66 -7.17
CA ASN A 552 14.84 -4.91 -7.83
C ASN A 552 15.40 -5.96 -6.87
N PHE A 553 15.47 -5.64 -5.57
CA PHE A 553 15.87 -6.55 -4.49
C PHE A 553 17.29 -7.12 -4.66
N SER A 554 18.21 -6.30 -5.20
CA SER A 554 19.62 -6.67 -5.37
C SER A 554 20.41 -6.71 -4.06
N HIS A 555 19.87 -6.15 -3.00
CA HIS A 555 20.36 -6.23 -1.62
C HIS A 555 19.17 -6.16 -0.65
N TYR A 556 19.37 -6.53 0.61
CA TYR A 556 18.32 -6.38 1.61
C TYR A 556 18.12 -4.89 1.93
N TYR A 557 16.87 -4.41 1.94
CA TYR A 557 16.55 -3.03 2.30
C TYR A 557 16.30 -2.91 3.81
N PRO A 558 17.20 -2.28 4.58
CA PRO A 558 17.01 -2.12 6.01
C PRO A 558 15.70 -1.40 6.34
N LYS A 559 15.00 -1.88 7.34
CA LYS A 559 13.71 -1.32 7.79
C LYS A 559 13.71 -1.04 9.28
N HIS A 560 13.00 0.01 9.71
CA HIS A 560 12.77 0.26 11.11
C HIS A 560 12.03 -0.90 11.75
N LEU A 561 12.37 -1.22 13.00
CA LEU A 561 11.56 -2.13 13.78
C LEU A 561 10.18 -1.49 14.02
N PRO A 562 9.08 -2.23 13.84
CA PRO A 562 7.76 -1.79 14.26
C PRO A 562 7.74 -1.38 15.74
N ALA A 563 6.89 -0.43 16.10
CA ALA A 563 6.82 0.13 17.46
C ALA A 563 6.73 -0.94 18.55
N GLU A 564 5.85 -1.93 18.34
CA GLU A 564 5.64 -3.06 19.25
C GLU A 564 6.87 -3.97 19.34
N VAL A 565 7.52 -4.25 18.22
CA VAL A 565 8.74 -5.06 18.16
C VAL A 565 9.91 -4.33 18.84
N LEU A 566 10.03 -3.02 18.64
CA LEU A 566 11.08 -2.22 19.25
C LEU A 566 10.90 -2.14 20.78
N LEU A 567 9.67 -1.98 21.27
CA LEU A 567 9.38 -1.98 22.70
C LEU A 567 9.73 -3.33 23.33
N ASP A 568 9.28 -4.43 22.72
CA ASP A 568 9.60 -5.78 23.19
C ASP A 568 11.11 -6.08 23.11
N ALA A 569 11.81 -5.57 22.09
CA ALA A 569 13.26 -5.70 21.99
C ALA A 569 13.99 -4.95 23.11
N ILE A 570 13.52 -3.75 23.49
CA ILE A 570 14.05 -3.00 24.64
C ILE A 570 13.76 -3.76 25.93
N ASP A 571 12.54 -4.26 26.11
CA ASP A 571 12.15 -5.04 27.29
C ASP A 571 13.01 -6.31 27.44
N GLN A 572 13.20 -7.05 26.34
CA GLN A 572 14.06 -8.25 26.31
C GLN A 572 15.52 -7.91 26.57
N PHE A 573 16.03 -6.83 25.98
CA PHE A 573 17.42 -6.41 26.14
C PHE A 573 17.71 -5.91 27.56
N THR A 574 16.81 -5.11 28.16
CA THR A 574 16.99 -4.57 29.53
C THR A 574 16.59 -5.57 30.60
N GLU A 575 15.90 -6.65 30.29
CA GLU A 575 15.26 -7.58 31.22
C GLU A 575 14.20 -6.88 32.11
N ALA A 576 13.61 -5.79 31.61
CA ALA A 576 12.59 -4.98 32.26
C ALA A 576 11.30 -5.02 31.44
N LYS A 577 10.24 -5.57 32.01
CA LYS A 577 8.96 -5.73 31.32
C LYS A 577 8.12 -4.47 31.36
N THR A 578 7.38 -4.21 30.27
CA THR A 578 6.31 -3.21 30.26
C THR A 578 5.03 -3.84 30.79
N ASP A 579 4.36 -3.18 31.70
CA ASP A 579 3.03 -3.58 32.16
C ASP A 579 1.96 -2.88 31.32
N PHE A 580 1.05 -3.67 30.79
CA PHE A 580 -0.10 -3.19 30.02
C PHE A 580 -1.37 -3.29 30.86
N ALA A 581 -2.18 -2.21 30.86
CA ALA A 581 -3.42 -2.16 31.62
C ALA A 581 -4.38 -3.25 31.20
N ASP A 582 -5.04 -3.86 32.18
CA ASP A 582 -6.07 -4.90 31.95
C ASP A 582 -5.52 -6.20 31.29
N LEU A 583 -4.18 -6.42 31.26
CA LEU A 583 -3.54 -7.60 30.67
C LEU A 583 -2.71 -8.36 31.71
N PRO A 584 -2.47 -9.66 31.50
CA PRO A 584 -1.58 -10.44 32.35
C PRO A 584 -0.16 -9.86 32.41
N PRO A 585 0.51 -9.90 33.56
CA PRO A 585 1.92 -9.51 33.68
C PRO A 585 2.80 -10.23 32.66
N GLY A 586 3.68 -9.48 32.01
CA GLY A 586 4.59 -10.04 31.00
C GLY A 586 3.99 -10.23 29.62
N THR A 587 2.77 -9.73 29.37
CA THR A 587 2.23 -9.63 28.01
C THR A 587 3.19 -8.80 27.15
N ARG A 588 3.47 -9.26 25.94
CA ARG A 588 4.34 -8.57 25.00
C ARG A 588 3.56 -7.54 24.17
N ALA A 589 4.24 -6.48 23.73
CA ALA A 589 3.61 -5.43 22.92
C ALA A 589 3.09 -5.96 21.56
N ILE A 590 3.73 -6.97 20.98
CA ILE A 590 3.26 -7.62 19.75
C ILE A 590 1.93 -8.37 19.93
N ALA A 591 1.60 -8.80 21.14
CA ALA A 591 0.39 -9.53 21.48
C ALA A 591 -0.77 -8.63 21.91
N LEU A 592 -0.60 -7.31 21.89
CA LEU A 592 -1.66 -6.36 22.26
C LEU A 592 -2.80 -6.36 21.24
N PRO A 593 -4.06 -6.51 21.67
CA PRO A 593 -5.21 -6.42 20.78
C PRO A 593 -5.32 -5.07 20.05
N ASP A 594 -5.01 -3.96 20.75
CA ASP A 594 -4.93 -2.60 20.19
C ASP A 594 -4.11 -1.65 21.09
N ASN A 595 -4.14 -0.35 20.77
CA ASN A 595 -3.38 0.67 21.51
C ASN A 595 -3.99 1.08 22.86
N SER A 596 -5.24 0.72 23.16
CA SER A 596 -5.95 1.15 24.39
C SER A 596 -5.36 0.56 25.68
N TYR A 597 -4.63 -0.54 25.55
CA TYR A 597 -3.98 -1.21 26.69
C TYR A 597 -2.63 -0.58 27.08
N ASN A 598 -2.04 0.26 26.22
CA ASN A 598 -0.80 0.98 26.53
C ASN A 598 -1.13 2.33 27.17
N ARG A 599 -1.39 2.33 28.48
CA ARG A 599 -1.66 3.55 29.26
C ARG A 599 -0.44 4.11 29.96
N SER A 600 0.63 3.32 30.09
CA SER A 600 1.80 3.66 30.88
C SER A 600 2.82 4.53 30.15
N SER A 601 2.86 4.49 28.82
CA SER A 601 3.80 5.30 28.05
C SER A 601 3.24 5.69 26.68
N GLY A 602 3.73 6.81 26.13
CA GLY A 602 3.41 7.22 24.76
C GLY A 602 4.23 6.49 23.70
N PHE A 603 5.02 5.47 24.05
CA PHE A 603 6.00 4.84 23.18
C PHE A 603 5.39 4.33 21.88
N LEU A 604 4.37 3.46 21.96
CA LEU A 604 3.75 2.86 20.78
C LEU A 604 3.17 3.90 19.82
N LYS A 605 2.60 4.99 20.34
CA LYS A 605 2.08 6.10 19.53
C LYS A 605 3.21 6.91 18.89
N VAL A 606 4.27 7.23 19.62
CA VAL A 606 5.44 7.98 19.11
C VAL A 606 6.14 7.20 18.01
N PHE A 607 6.22 5.87 18.15
CA PHE A 607 6.84 4.99 17.15
C PHE A 607 5.88 4.49 16.08
N GLY A 608 4.63 4.99 16.07
CA GLY A 608 3.71 4.85 14.95
C GLY A 608 3.06 3.48 14.81
N ARG A 609 2.66 2.85 15.94
CA ARG A 609 1.76 1.71 15.89
C ARG A 609 0.40 2.14 15.33
N PRO A 610 -0.19 1.41 14.35
CA PRO A 610 -1.49 1.74 13.76
C PRO A 610 -2.62 1.83 14.80
N GLU A 611 -3.56 2.74 14.57
CA GLU A 611 -4.78 2.89 15.38
C GLU A 611 -5.95 2.02 14.88
N GLY A 612 -5.81 1.36 13.74
CA GLY A 612 -6.85 0.52 13.15
C GLY A 612 -8.03 1.34 12.61
N ALA A 613 -7.77 2.53 12.10
CA ALA A 613 -8.78 3.40 11.51
C ALA A 613 -9.04 3.10 10.03
N SER A 614 -8.09 2.43 9.35
CA SER A 614 -8.19 2.03 7.94
C SER A 614 -7.58 0.64 7.70
N VAL A 615 -7.91 0.05 6.55
CA VAL A 615 -7.33 -1.23 6.09
C VAL A 615 -5.96 -1.08 5.41
N CYS A 616 -5.31 0.09 5.55
CA CYS A 616 -4.02 0.41 4.95
C CYS A 616 -2.88 0.27 5.96
N GLU A 617 -1.81 -0.43 5.57
CA GLU A 617 -0.56 -0.39 6.35
C GLU A 617 0.11 1.00 6.35
N CYS A 618 -0.39 1.95 5.55
CA CYS A 618 0.07 3.34 5.53
C CYS A 618 -0.13 4.08 6.87
N GLU A 619 -0.99 3.57 7.77
CA GLU A 619 -1.08 4.09 9.15
C GLU A 619 0.21 3.86 9.95
N ARG A 620 0.99 2.86 9.61
CA ARG A 620 2.24 2.55 10.29
C ARG A 620 3.33 3.53 9.85
N VAL A 621 3.86 4.30 10.81
CA VAL A 621 4.96 5.22 10.52
C VAL A 621 6.26 4.44 10.30
N GLN A 622 6.80 4.51 9.10
CA GLN A 622 8.04 3.83 8.71
C GLN A 622 9.26 4.76 8.65
N SER A 623 9.07 6.06 8.84
CA SER A 623 10.13 7.07 8.80
C SER A 623 10.60 7.47 10.19
N SER A 624 11.90 7.75 10.32
CA SER A 624 12.46 8.31 11.56
C SER A 624 11.93 9.72 11.80
N SER A 625 11.64 10.03 13.06
CA SER A 625 11.28 11.39 13.49
C SER A 625 12.16 11.86 14.63
N LEU A 626 12.24 13.19 14.79
CA LEU A 626 12.93 13.80 15.91
C LEU A 626 12.29 13.36 17.26
N ALA A 627 10.97 13.25 17.30
CA ALA A 627 10.25 12.81 18.50
C ALA A 627 10.66 11.39 18.94
N GLN A 628 10.83 10.45 18.01
CA GLN A 628 11.32 9.10 18.30
C GLN A 628 12.74 9.12 18.88
N SER A 629 13.64 9.91 18.28
CA SER A 629 15.01 10.03 18.76
C SER A 629 15.07 10.64 20.17
N LEU A 630 14.32 11.72 20.40
CA LEU A 630 14.23 12.36 21.71
C LEU A 630 13.61 11.45 22.78
N HIS A 631 12.63 10.63 22.41
CA HIS A 631 12.02 9.66 23.32
C HIS A 631 13.05 8.62 23.79
N LEU A 632 13.77 7.97 22.87
CA LEU A 632 14.81 6.99 23.24
C LEU A 632 15.92 7.59 24.08
N MET A 633 16.28 8.85 23.84
CA MET A 633 17.36 9.52 24.57
C MET A 633 16.94 9.98 25.97
N ASN A 634 15.71 10.45 26.16
CA ASN A 634 15.35 11.23 27.35
C ASN A 634 14.12 10.73 28.12
N ALA A 635 13.29 9.85 27.54
CA ALA A 635 12.04 9.45 28.18
C ALA A 635 12.27 8.71 29.51
N ALA A 636 11.41 9.00 30.47
CA ALA A 636 11.53 8.46 31.85
C ALA A 636 11.31 6.93 31.85
N ASP A 637 10.44 6.41 30.99
CA ASP A 637 10.17 4.98 30.86
C ASP A 637 11.42 4.21 30.39
N ILE A 638 12.16 4.74 29.42
CA ILE A 638 13.43 4.16 28.94
C ILE A 638 14.48 4.17 30.05
N LYS A 639 14.63 5.31 30.74
CA LYS A 639 15.57 5.42 31.87
C LYS A 639 15.22 4.43 33.00
N ALA A 640 13.95 4.29 33.35
CA ALA A 640 13.48 3.34 34.35
C ALA A 640 13.80 1.89 33.98
N LYS A 641 13.66 1.50 32.69
CA LYS A 641 14.01 0.16 32.20
C LYS A 641 15.50 -0.13 32.33
N LEU A 642 16.35 0.83 31.99
CA LEU A 642 17.81 0.71 32.09
C LEU A 642 18.26 0.57 33.54
N ALA A 643 17.59 1.30 34.45
CA ALA A 643 17.89 1.33 35.89
C ALA A 643 17.09 0.30 36.71
N THR A 644 16.44 -0.69 36.05
CA THR A 644 15.63 -1.72 36.72
C THR A 644 16.52 -2.58 37.66
N ASN A 645 16.08 -2.76 38.89
CA ASN A 645 16.74 -3.68 39.83
C ASN A 645 16.61 -5.12 39.32
N ASN A 646 17.71 -5.87 39.35
CA ASN A 646 17.84 -7.19 38.73
C ASN A 646 17.65 -7.21 37.21
N GLY A 647 17.53 -6.07 36.53
CA GLY A 647 17.66 -5.97 35.10
C GLY A 647 19.09 -6.23 34.62
N ARG A 648 19.30 -6.32 33.30
CA ARG A 648 20.57 -6.74 32.70
C ARG A 648 21.76 -5.88 33.19
N ALA A 649 21.64 -4.55 33.21
CA ALA A 649 22.71 -3.67 33.64
C ALA A 649 23.09 -3.90 35.12
N ASP A 650 22.11 -4.00 36.01
CA ASP A 650 22.31 -4.28 37.41
C ASP A 650 22.91 -5.68 37.65
N ARG A 651 22.43 -6.70 36.95
CA ARG A 651 22.92 -8.08 37.03
C ARG A 651 24.38 -8.18 36.56
N LEU A 652 24.71 -7.58 35.42
CA LEU A 652 26.08 -7.59 34.88
C LEU A 652 27.05 -6.78 35.78
N ALA A 653 26.62 -5.67 36.37
CA ALA A 653 27.44 -4.90 37.32
C ALA A 653 27.82 -5.72 38.54
N LYS A 654 26.92 -6.58 39.04
CA LYS A 654 27.13 -7.45 40.22
C LYS A 654 27.85 -8.76 39.88
N ALA A 655 27.84 -9.19 38.62
CA ALA A 655 28.46 -10.45 38.22
C ALA A 655 29.98 -10.44 38.43
N THR A 656 30.54 -11.60 38.76
CA THR A 656 31.98 -11.80 39.00
C THR A 656 32.73 -12.30 37.76
N SER A 657 32.01 -12.58 36.67
CA SER A 657 32.61 -13.01 35.38
C SER A 657 33.51 -11.92 34.79
N PRO A 658 34.46 -12.29 33.91
CA PRO A 658 35.33 -11.32 33.23
C PRO A 658 34.53 -10.23 32.48
N GLU A 659 35.06 -9.01 32.45
CA GLU A 659 34.37 -7.89 31.77
C GLU A 659 34.12 -8.16 30.27
N SER A 660 35.07 -8.83 29.59
CA SER A 660 34.93 -9.24 28.19
C SER A 660 33.72 -10.17 27.96
N GLU A 661 33.43 -11.08 28.89
CA GLU A 661 32.24 -11.96 28.78
C GLU A 661 30.95 -11.20 29.00
N LYS A 662 30.93 -10.23 29.91
CA LYS A 662 29.76 -9.37 30.15
C LYS A 662 29.46 -8.49 28.94
N ILE A 663 30.49 -7.90 28.33
CA ILE A 663 30.37 -7.12 27.11
C ILE A 663 29.86 -8.00 25.97
N ARG A 664 30.42 -9.21 25.85
CA ARG A 664 29.95 -10.19 24.87
C ARG A 664 28.46 -10.51 25.04
N GLU A 665 27.99 -10.73 26.27
CA GLU A 665 26.56 -10.95 26.53
C GLU A 665 25.69 -9.77 26.09
N LEU A 666 26.12 -8.53 26.34
CA LEU A 666 25.39 -7.34 25.87
C LEU A 666 25.27 -7.30 24.34
N TYR A 667 26.36 -7.60 23.63
CA TYR A 667 26.35 -7.59 22.17
C TYR A 667 25.50 -8.73 21.57
N LEU A 668 25.60 -9.91 22.15
CA LEU A 668 24.75 -11.03 21.75
C LEU A 668 23.27 -10.71 21.98
N ALA A 669 22.94 -10.07 23.10
CA ALA A 669 21.56 -9.70 23.42
C ALA A 669 21.03 -8.54 22.56
N ALA A 670 21.88 -7.57 22.21
CA ALA A 670 21.47 -6.39 21.43
C ALA A 670 21.48 -6.65 19.92
N PHE A 671 22.52 -7.31 19.42
CA PHE A 671 22.86 -7.39 17.99
C PHE A 671 22.99 -8.81 17.45
N SER A 672 22.90 -9.82 18.31
CA SER A 672 23.09 -11.24 17.96
C SER A 672 24.48 -11.55 17.37
N ARG A 673 25.48 -10.73 17.69
CA ARG A 673 26.86 -10.91 17.26
C ARG A 673 27.87 -10.59 18.37
N GLU A 674 29.08 -11.03 18.16
CA GLU A 674 30.21 -10.68 19.00
C GLU A 674 30.60 -9.19 18.83
N PRO A 675 31.14 -8.53 19.89
CA PRO A 675 31.71 -7.21 19.75
C PRO A 675 32.98 -7.27 18.90
N ARG A 676 33.24 -6.23 18.11
CA ARG A 676 34.48 -6.07 17.36
C ARG A 676 35.61 -5.63 18.31
N ALA A 677 36.86 -5.80 17.89
CA ALA A 677 38.02 -5.44 18.71
C ALA A 677 37.99 -3.96 19.13
N GLU A 678 37.64 -3.07 18.20
CA GLU A 678 37.55 -1.63 18.47
C GLU A 678 36.41 -1.30 19.43
N GLU A 679 35.27 -2.01 19.32
CA GLU A 679 34.13 -1.84 20.24
C GLU A 679 34.51 -2.29 21.66
N LEU A 680 35.20 -3.42 21.81
CA LEU A 680 35.69 -3.89 23.10
C LEU A 680 36.61 -2.85 23.77
N GLN A 681 37.61 -2.33 23.05
CA GLN A 681 38.51 -1.35 23.55
C GLN A 681 37.83 -0.06 24.07
N VAL A 682 36.85 0.44 23.29
CA VAL A 682 36.10 1.65 23.67
C VAL A 682 35.28 1.39 24.92
N ILE A 683 34.64 0.21 25.02
CA ILE A 683 33.78 -0.13 26.17
C ILE A 683 34.61 -0.38 27.43
N GLU A 684 35.70 -1.10 27.35
CA GLU A 684 36.60 -1.32 28.47
C GLU A 684 37.12 0.02 29.03
N GLY A 685 37.50 0.94 28.13
CA GLY A 685 37.87 2.30 28.51
C GLY A 685 36.71 3.09 29.17
N HIS A 686 35.45 2.86 28.74
CA HIS A 686 34.28 3.49 29.38
C HIS A 686 34.00 2.93 30.77
N LEU A 687 34.09 1.61 30.95
CA LEU A 687 33.82 0.95 32.24
C LEU A 687 34.84 1.31 33.34
N THR A 688 36.05 1.73 32.97
CA THR A 688 37.11 2.13 33.90
C THR A 688 37.11 3.61 34.26
N LYS A 689 36.28 4.45 33.60
CA LYS A 689 36.22 5.90 33.88
C LYS A 689 35.71 6.20 35.30
N PRO A 690 36.37 7.05 36.06
CA PRO A 690 35.86 7.53 37.34
C PRO A 690 34.51 8.24 37.17
N ARG A 691 33.58 8.02 38.08
CA ARG A 691 32.25 8.65 38.10
C ARG A 691 32.05 9.45 39.37
N VAL A 692 31.39 10.59 39.20
CA VAL A 692 31.10 11.51 40.31
C VAL A 692 29.61 11.78 40.42
N ASP A 693 29.13 12.14 41.56
CA ASP A 693 27.78 12.62 41.83
C ASP A 693 27.57 14.06 41.31
N ALA A 694 26.36 14.60 41.47
CA ALA A 694 26.02 15.97 41.09
C ALA A 694 26.82 17.04 41.85
N LYS A 695 27.52 16.66 42.96
CA LYS A 695 28.38 17.54 43.78
C LYS A 695 29.86 17.35 43.44
N GLY A 696 30.19 16.52 42.42
CA GLY A 696 31.58 16.24 42.06
C GLY A 696 32.29 15.22 42.95
N GLN A 697 31.59 14.53 43.87
CA GLN A 697 32.19 13.53 44.75
C GLN A 697 32.22 12.16 44.06
N PRO A 698 33.29 11.37 44.24
CA PRO A 698 33.37 10.03 43.65
C PRO A 698 32.20 9.14 44.12
N LEU A 699 31.57 8.46 43.18
CA LEU A 699 30.51 7.48 43.47
C LEU A 699 31.12 6.22 44.12
N ALA A 700 30.35 5.57 45.01
CA ALA A 700 30.69 4.25 45.49
C ALA A 700 30.94 3.27 44.33
N PRO A 701 31.97 2.40 44.37
CA PRO A 701 32.39 1.57 43.26
C PRO A 701 31.24 0.73 42.63
N ALA A 702 30.36 0.16 43.46
CA ALA A 702 29.21 -0.60 42.99
C ALA A 702 28.18 0.26 42.21
N VAL A 703 27.94 1.50 42.69
CA VAL A 703 27.05 2.46 42.03
C VAL A 703 27.64 2.94 40.70
N ALA A 704 28.92 3.30 40.71
CA ALA A 704 29.66 3.73 39.54
C ALA A 704 29.66 2.65 38.45
N LYS A 705 29.88 1.38 38.84
CA LYS A 705 29.87 0.24 37.95
C LYS A 705 28.48 0.01 37.34
N ARG A 706 27.43 0.06 38.14
CA ARG A 706 26.04 -0.08 37.65
C ARG A 706 25.70 1.02 36.66
N GLN A 707 25.98 2.28 36.95
CA GLN A 707 25.76 3.39 36.01
C GLN A 707 26.55 3.21 34.73
N ALA A 708 27.76 2.65 34.76
CA ALA A 708 28.55 2.40 33.56
C ALA A 708 27.86 1.39 32.62
N TYR A 709 27.24 0.34 33.19
CA TYR A 709 26.46 -0.61 32.42
C TYR A 709 25.12 -0.04 31.94
N GLU A 710 24.45 0.82 32.73
CA GLU A 710 23.24 1.54 32.32
C GLU A 710 23.53 2.47 31.13
N ASP A 711 24.63 3.22 31.15
CA ASP A 711 25.05 4.07 30.03
C ASP A 711 25.41 3.27 28.77
N LEU A 712 26.10 2.13 28.96
CA LEU A 712 26.42 1.24 27.86
C LEU A 712 25.16 0.66 27.23
N ALA A 713 24.22 0.18 28.02
CA ALA A 713 22.95 -0.32 27.56
C ALA A 713 22.15 0.79 26.81
N TRP A 714 22.15 2.02 27.38
CA TRP A 714 21.55 3.18 26.71
C TRP A 714 22.19 3.45 25.33
N ALA A 715 23.53 3.42 25.27
CA ALA A 715 24.23 3.65 24.01
C ALA A 715 23.86 2.61 22.95
N LEU A 716 23.79 1.31 23.33
CA LEU A 716 23.47 0.22 22.41
C LEU A 716 22.05 0.34 21.84
N ILE A 717 21.02 0.63 22.65
CA ILE A 717 19.63 0.79 22.15
C ILE A 717 19.46 2.01 21.24
N ASN A 718 20.32 3.02 21.35
CA ASN A 718 20.28 4.21 20.50
C ASN A 718 21.01 4.04 19.15
N THR A 719 21.69 2.91 18.92
CA THR A 719 22.36 2.64 17.64
C THR A 719 21.35 2.38 16.53
N LYS A 720 21.77 2.61 15.27
CA LYS A 720 21.00 2.17 14.10
C LYS A 720 20.87 0.64 14.07
N GLU A 721 21.92 -0.08 14.43
CA GLU A 721 21.95 -1.54 14.44
C GLU A 721 20.87 -2.14 15.36
N PHE A 722 20.58 -1.52 16.51
CA PHE A 722 19.48 -1.97 17.38
C PHE A 722 18.10 -1.67 16.81
N ARG A 723 17.90 -0.46 16.27
CA ARG A 723 16.59 0.05 15.84
C ARG A 723 16.13 -0.42 14.48
N PHE A 724 17.04 -1.02 13.70
CA PHE A 724 16.72 -1.51 12.35
C PHE A 724 16.81 -3.02 12.28
N ASN A 725 16.01 -3.59 11.41
CA ASN A 725 16.22 -4.92 10.86
C ASN A 725 17.03 -4.78 9.57
N HIS A 726 18.16 -5.45 9.49
CA HIS A 726 19.14 -5.29 8.42
C HIS A 726 19.65 -6.65 7.92
#